data_93f9afdd26269a96ad31ff4328cbeff6
#
_entry.id   93f9afdd26269a96ad31ff4328cbeff6
#
_cell.length_a   1.000
_cell.length_b   1.000
_cell.length_c   1.000
_cell.angle_alpha   90.00
_cell.angle_beta   90.00
_cell.angle_gamma   90.00
#
_symmetry.space_group_name_H-M   'P 1'
#
loop_
_entity.id
_entity.type
_entity.pdbx_description
1 polymer ?
#
loop_
_entity_poly.entity_id
_entity_poly.type
_entity_poly.pdbx_seq_one_letter_code
_entity_poly.pdbx_strand_id
1 'polypeptide(L)'
;MVITNLVNGHSKIDVRSFVSKNITPYDGDASFLRGATQRTKDMWDICLAAIKEERARNGVRAIDNELVSSITSHGAGYIDRENELIVGLQTDMLLKRAMKPYGGFSVVERACQENGVEASPMVKEVFTKYAKTHNDGVFDVYTPEIRTFRSLGILTGLPDNYARGRIIGDYRRLALYGTNTLIEAKMADKEGLKGPMTESQIRLREEVAEQIRALKAIKELGDIYGLDLSRPAETAQEAVQWVYMGYLAAVKEQDGAAMSLGNVSSFLDIYIEKDINDGKITEEFAQELIDQFVIKLRVVRHLRMDAYNDIFAGDPTWVTEAIGGNLADGRHKVTKSSFRFLQTLYNLGPSPEPNLTVLWSQSLPEGFKEFCAKVSIDTSSIQYENDDLMQESRLSDDYGIACCVSYQEIGKQIQFFGARCNLAKTLLLALNEGRCELTGKKVIEGIPALKSNVLNFDEVMTNFNIAMREVSRVYADTMNIIHYMHDKYYYEKSQMALIDTNPHINLAYGVAGLSIVADSLSAIKFASVTPVRNEDGLTIDFKIDGEFPFYGNDDDRVDYFAREIPIYFNSLLKELPTYKNAEPTLSILTITSNVVYGKKTGATPDGRALGIPFAPGANPMHGRDSNGALASLSSVAKLDYNSSMDGISNTFSIVPKTLGPTNEQRTENLVSIMDGYFSKNAHHLNVNVLDREMLLDAMERPEEYPQLTIRVSGYAVNFVRLTRAQQMEVISRSFFEAM
;
A
#
# COMPACT_ATOMS: atom_id res chain seq x y z
N MET A 1 -5.58 -32.23 17.94
CA MET A 1 -6.21 -31.02 18.49
C MET A 1 -7.59 -30.94 17.88
N VAL A 2 -8.63 -31.20 18.63
CA VAL A 2 -10.00 -31.07 18.14
C VAL A 2 -10.29 -29.58 18.11
N ILE A 3 -10.53 -29.02 16.94
CA ILE A 3 -11.03 -27.66 16.81
C ILE A 3 -12.49 -27.67 17.29
N THR A 4 -12.68 -27.75 18.59
CA THR A 4 -13.96 -27.66 19.24
C THR A 4 -13.99 -26.40 20.06
N ASN A 5 -14.39 -25.32 19.45
CA ASN A 5 -15.02 -24.21 20.15
C ASN A 5 -16.17 -23.64 19.31
N LEU A 6 -17.09 -24.50 18.92
CA LEU A 6 -18.46 -24.08 18.65
C LEU A 6 -19.15 -23.99 20.02
N VAL A 7 -19.09 -22.80 20.61
CA VAL A 7 -19.86 -22.53 21.82
C VAL A 7 -21.34 -22.34 21.43
N ASN A 8 -22.20 -23.03 22.09
CA ASN A 8 -23.66 -23.01 21.96
C ASN A 8 -24.22 -21.60 21.74
N GLY A 9 -24.89 -21.40 20.60
CA GLY A 9 -25.80 -20.29 20.34
C GLY A 9 -25.11 -18.95 20.07
N HIS A 10 -24.84 -18.63 18.82
CA HIS A 10 -24.12 -17.54 18.18
C HIS A 10 -22.62 -17.81 18.12
N SER A 11 -22.21 -18.51 17.06
CA SER A 11 -20.78 -18.72 16.75
C SER A 11 -20.12 -17.37 16.48
N LYS A 12 -19.38 -16.86 17.45
CA LYS A 12 -18.61 -15.63 17.30
C LYS A 12 -17.41 -15.95 16.44
N ILE A 13 -17.28 -15.31 15.28
CA ILE A 13 -16.09 -15.35 14.43
C ILE A 13 -14.97 -14.64 15.18
N ASP A 14 -13.93 -15.37 15.60
CA ASP A 14 -12.86 -14.83 16.42
C ASP A 14 -11.51 -15.49 16.09
N VAL A 15 -10.89 -15.02 15.00
CA VAL A 15 -9.56 -15.50 14.55
C VAL A 15 -8.46 -15.06 15.50
N ARG A 16 -8.56 -13.84 16.06
CA ARG A 16 -7.57 -13.30 17.00
C ARG A 16 -7.37 -14.22 18.20
N SER A 17 -8.47 -14.62 18.86
CA SER A 17 -8.39 -15.55 20.00
C SER A 17 -7.84 -16.93 19.60
N PHE A 18 -8.15 -17.40 18.40
CA PHE A 18 -7.56 -18.65 17.90
C PHE A 18 -6.05 -18.52 17.74
N VAL A 19 -5.55 -17.48 17.12
CA VAL A 19 -4.11 -17.24 16.95
C VAL A 19 -3.43 -17.09 18.30
N SER A 20 -3.90 -16.20 19.15
CA SER A 20 -3.31 -15.93 20.48
C SER A 20 -3.19 -17.19 21.35
N LYS A 21 -4.15 -18.13 21.25
CA LYS A 21 -4.14 -19.37 22.06
C LYS A 21 -3.29 -20.48 21.48
N ASN A 22 -3.06 -20.50 20.18
CA ASN A 22 -2.46 -21.66 19.51
C ASN A 22 -1.09 -21.35 18.88
N ILE A 23 -0.68 -20.09 18.79
CA ILE A 23 0.64 -19.71 18.29
C ILE A 23 1.74 -20.28 19.17
N THR A 24 2.81 -20.73 18.54
CA THR A 24 4.06 -21.14 19.22
C THR A 24 5.14 -20.14 18.84
N PRO A 25 5.48 -19.19 19.71
CA PRO A 25 6.60 -18.28 19.49
C PRO A 25 7.90 -19.04 19.26
N TYR A 26 8.75 -18.52 18.37
CA TYR A 26 10.03 -19.14 18.03
C TYR A 26 11.18 -18.15 18.34
N ASP A 27 12.01 -18.53 19.31
CA ASP A 27 13.16 -17.72 19.78
C ASP A 27 14.50 -18.13 19.12
N GLY A 28 14.47 -19.09 18.19
CA GLY A 28 15.66 -19.57 17.50
C GLY A 28 16.08 -18.71 16.32
N ASP A 29 16.97 -19.24 15.52
CA ASP A 29 17.53 -18.62 14.33
C ASP A 29 17.06 -19.27 13.01
N ALA A 30 17.67 -18.85 11.90
CA ALA A 30 17.35 -19.32 10.56
C ALA A 30 17.89 -20.71 10.19
N SER A 31 18.54 -21.44 11.09
CA SER A 31 19.25 -22.71 10.80
C SER A 31 18.34 -23.85 10.35
N PHE A 32 17.05 -23.82 10.72
CA PHE A 32 16.06 -24.83 10.29
C PHE A 32 15.56 -24.63 8.84
N LEU A 33 15.78 -23.46 8.25
CA LEU A 33 15.27 -23.12 6.91
C LEU A 33 15.80 -24.06 5.83
N ARG A 34 15.01 -24.23 4.79
CA ARG A 34 15.34 -25.08 3.64
C ARG A 34 15.33 -24.27 2.35
N GLY A 35 16.16 -24.66 1.41
CA GLY A 35 16.15 -24.14 0.04
C GLY A 35 14.90 -24.59 -0.72
N ALA A 36 14.65 -23.97 -1.87
CA ALA A 36 13.56 -24.37 -2.76
C ALA A 36 13.74 -25.83 -3.25
N THR A 37 12.66 -26.60 -3.23
CA THR A 37 12.64 -27.95 -3.81
C THR A 37 12.80 -27.88 -5.33
N GLN A 38 13.13 -29.00 -5.98
CA GLN A 38 13.22 -29.04 -7.44
C GLN A 38 11.87 -28.70 -8.08
N ARG A 39 10.78 -29.23 -7.55
CA ARG A 39 9.42 -28.94 -8.01
C ARG A 39 9.08 -27.45 -7.95
N THR A 40 9.44 -26.76 -6.87
CA THR A 40 9.28 -25.30 -6.75
C THR A 40 10.11 -24.55 -7.78
N LYS A 41 11.36 -24.96 -8.01
CA LYS A 41 12.25 -24.34 -9.02
C LYS A 41 11.67 -24.48 -10.42
N ASP A 42 11.26 -25.67 -10.80
CA ASP A 42 10.69 -25.96 -12.13
C ASP A 42 9.44 -25.11 -12.37
N MET A 43 8.56 -25.01 -11.37
CA MET A 43 7.35 -24.17 -11.45
C MET A 43 7.69 -22.66 -11.52
N TRP A 44 8.69 -22.21 -10.77
CA TRP A 44 9.12 -20.81 -10.81
C TRP A 44 9.80 -20.47 -12.15
N ASP A 45 10.55 -21.38 -12.74
CA ASP A 45 11.16 -21.20 -14.06
C ASP A 45 10.11 -21.02 -15.17
N ILE A 46 8.98 -21.74 -15.10
CA ILE A 46 7.83 -21.52 -15.99
C ILE A 46 7.29 -20.07 -15.83
N CYS A 47 7.17 -19.60 -14.60
CA CYS A 47 6.72 -18.24 -14.34
C CYS A 47 7.72 -17.18 -14.85
N LEU A 48 9.02 -17.38 -14.60
CA LEU A 48 10.07 -16.47 -15.09
C LEU A 48 10.11 -16.41 -16.61
N ALA A 49 9.94 -17.55 -17.29
CA ALA A 49 9.86 -17.59 -18.76
C ALA A 49 8.67 -16.76 -19.27
N ALA A 50 7.50 -16.90 -18.65
CA ALA A 50 6.30 -16.11 -19.01
C ALA A 50 6.49 -14.62 -18.73
N ILE A 51 7.11 -14.23 -17.62
CA ILE A 51 7.46 -12.83 -17.30
C ILE A 51 8.46 -12.27 -18.31
N LYS A 52 9.46 -13.06 -18.71
CA LYS A 52 10.44 -12.67 -19.73
C LYS A 52 9.78 -12.45 -21.11
N GLU A 53 8.80 -13.28 -21.45
CA GLU A 53 8.00 -13.11 -22.67
C GLU A 53 7.25 -11.76 -22.67
N GLU A 54 6.59 -11.39 -21.57
CA GLU A 54 5.92 -10.08 -21.44
C GLU A 54 6.89 -8.91 -21.60
N ARG A 55 8.07 -8.99 -20.97
CA ARG A 55 9.11 -7.97 -21.12
C ARG A 55 9.59 -7.82 -22.57
N ALA A 56 9.82 -8.93 -23.25
CA ALA A 56 10.27 -8.93 -24.64
C ALA A 56 9.24 -8.33 -25.60
N ARG A 57 7.94 -8.47 -25.27
CA ARG A 57 6.85 -7.88 -26.06
C ARG A 57 6.56 -6.41 -25.70
N ASN A 58 7.13 -5.92 -24.60
CA ASN A 58 6.76 -4.63 -23.99
C ASN A 58 5.23 -4.50 -23.80
N GLY A 59 4.59 -5.58 -23.37
CA GLY A 59 3.14 -5.65 -23.18
C GLY A 59 2.74 -6.91 -22.42
N VAL A 60 1.43 -7.12 -22.24
CA VAL A 60 0.92 -8.28 -21.52
C VAL A 60 0.90 -9.54 -22.39
N ARG A 61 1.03 -10.71 -21.76
CA ARG A 61 1.06 -12.00 -22.46
C ARG A 61 -0.25 -12.31 -23.17
N ALA A 62 -1.36 -12.09 -22.49
CA ALA A 62 -2.71 -12.27 -23.02
C ALA A 62 -3.73 -11.47 -22.21
N ILE A 63 -4.85 -11.16 -22.87
CA ILE A 63 -6.02 -10.52 -22.25
C ILE A 63 -7.23 -11.40 -22.55
N ASP A 64 -8.07 -11.66 -21.53
CA ASP A 64 -9.38 -12.24 -21.76
C ASP A 64 -10.31 -11.12 -22.23
N ASN A 65 -10.49 -11.00 -23.53
CA ASN A 65 -11.32 -9.97 -24.14
C ASN A 65 -12.79 -10.38 -24.35
N GLU A 66 -13.15 -11.61 -23.94
CA GLU A 66 -14.49 -12.17 -24.14
C GLU A 66 -15.37 -12.07 -22.89
N LEU A 67 -14.77 -12.00 -21.68
CA LEU A 67 -15.49 -12.08 -20.41
C LEU A 67 -15.17 -10.89 -19.49
N VAL A 68 -16.21 -10.41 -18.80
CA VAL A 68 -16.03 -9.58 -17.60
C VAL A 68 -15.82 -10.50 -16.42
N SER A 69 -14.72 -10.30 -15.67
CA SER A 69 -14.31 -11.18 -14.59
C SER A 69 -15.28 -11.17 -13.40
N SER A 70 -15.52 -12.35 -12.86
CA SER A 70 -16.21 -12.57 -11.59
C SER A 70 -15.50 -13.70 -10.84
N ILE A 71 -15.92 -14.00 -9.62
CA ILE A 71 -15.33 -15.06 -8.79
C ILE A 71 -15.29 -16.39 -9.54
N THR A 72 -16.32 -16.72 -10.33
CA THR A 72 -16.52 -18.01 -11.02
C THR A 72 -16.46 -17.92 -12.54
N SER A 73 -16.00 -16.80 -13.12
CA SER A 73 -16.08 -16.57 -14.58
C SER A 73 -15.18 -17.46 -15.43
N HIS A 74 -14.11 -18.03 -14.86
CA HIS A 74 -13.13 -18.83 -15.58
C HIS A 74 -13.06 -20.24 -15.02
N GLY A 75 -12.79 -21.22 -15.88
CA GLY A 75 -12.44 -22.57 -15.48
C GLY A 75 -11.11 -22.64 -14.72
N ALA A 76 -10.74 -23.85 -14.28
CA ALA A 76 -9.51 -24.05 -13.52
C ALA A 76 -8.26 -23.74 -14.38
N GLY A 77 -7.42 -22.83 -13.90
CA GLY A 77 -6.13 -22.47 -14.49
C GLY A 77 -4.97 -22.96 -13.62
N TYR A 78 -3.90 -23.39 -14.25
CA TYR A 78 -2.70 -23.93 -13.60
C TYR A 78 -1.44 -23.32 -14.18
N ILE A 79 -0.37 -23.24 -13.36
CA ILE A 79 1.00 -23.01 -13.83
C ILE A 79 1.55 -24.32 -14.36
N ASP A 80 1.53 -25.36 -13.51
CA ASP A 80 1.89 -26.73 -13.81
C ASP A 80 1.01 -27.67 -12.97
N ARG A 81 0.01 -28.28 -13.59
CA ARG A 81 -1.02 -29.04 -12.89
C ARG A 81 -0.49 -30.22 -12.07
N GLU A 82 0.64 -30.81 -12.46
CA GLU A 82 1.21 -31.97 -11.80
C GLU A 82 2.06 -31.57 -10.58
N ASN A 83 2.65 -30.39 -10.61
CA ASN A 83 3.60 -29.92 -9.59
C ASN A 83 3.03 -28.91 -8.60
N GLU A 84 1.84 -28.36 -8.85
CA GLU A 84 1.22 -27.39 -7.93
C GLU A 84 0.70 -28.05 -6.65
N LEU A 85 1.20 -27.59 -5.51
CA LEU A 85 0.61 -27.86 -4.18
C LEU A 85 -0.52 -26.91 -3.86
N ILE A 86 -0.37 -25.66 -4.31
CA ILE A 86 -1.36 -24.57 -4.16
C ILE A 86 -1.88 -24.24 -5.54
N VAL A 87 -3.16 -24.54 -5.79
CA VAL A 87 -3.80 -24.36 -7.10
C VAL A 87 -4.57 -23.05 -7.19
N GLY A 88 -4.79 -22.59 -8.39
CA GLY A 88 -5.64 -21.43 -8.70
C GLY A 88 -4.90 -20.33 -9.45
N LEU A 89 -5.54 -19.81 -10.52
CA LEU A 89 -5.14 -18.62 -11.24
C LEU A 89 -6.35 -17.67 -11.37
N GLN A 90 -6.09 -16.40 -11.63
CA GLN A 90 -7.17 -15.42 -11.84
C GLN A 90 -7.98 -15.69 -13.12
N THR A 91 -7.37 -16.38 -14.10
CA THR A 91 -7.98 -16.84 -15.35
C THR A 91 -7.60 -18.30 -15.59
N ASP A 92 -7.89 -18.81 -16.73
CA ASP A 92 -7.55 -20.16 -17.19
C ASP A 92 -6.07 -20.32 -17.62
N MET A 93 -5.30 -19.21 -17.68
CA MET A 93 -3.92 -19.22 -18.16
C MET A 93 -3.01 -18.30 -17.33
N LEU A 94 -1.76 -18.71 -17.13
CA LEU A 94 -0.72 -17.95 -16.44
C LEU A 94 -0.50 -16.58 -17.11
N LEU A 95 -0.55 -15.51 -16.30
CA LEU A 95 -0.38 -14.10 -16.67
C LEU A 95 -1.41 -13.55 -17.67
N LYS A 96 -2.46 -14.28 -18.02
CA LYS A 96 -3.57 -13.73 -18.80
C LYS A 96 -4.35 -12.74 -17.94
N ARG A 97 -4.49 -11.51 -18.40
CA ARG A 97 -5.21 -10.45 -17.70
C ARG A 97 -6.72 -10.62 -17.84
N ALA A 98 -7.44 -10.37 -16.77
CA ALA A 98 -8.90 -10.40 -16.74
C ALA A 98 -9.46 -8.97 -16.83
N MET A 99 -10.58 -8.79 -17.53
CA MET A 99 -11.33 -7.55 -17.52
C MET A 99 -12.21 -7.48 -16.28
N LYS A 100 -11.92 -6.55 -15.38
CA LYS A 100 -12.67 -6.35 -14.14
C LYS A 100 -13.86 -5.43 -14.36
N PRO A 101 -14.94 -5.55 -13.57
CA PRO A 101 -16.16 -4.75 -13.76
C PRO A 101 -16.07 -3.31 -13.25
N TYR A 102 -14.87 -2.76 -13.14
CA TYR A 102 -14.61 -1.41 -12.65
C TYR A 102 -14.10 -0.48 -13.73
N GLY A 103 -14.02 0.80 -13.37
CA GLY A 103 -13.25 1.77 -14.09
C GLY A 103 -13.86 2.28 -15.38
N GLY A 104 -15.05 1.90 -15.74
CA GLY A 104 -15.72 2.31 -16.98
C GLY A 104 -15.15 1.66 -18.25
N PHE A 105 -15.93 1.64 -19.31
CA PHE A 105 -15.54 0.98 -20.56
C PHE A 105 -14.32 1.64 -21.23
N SER A 106 -14.22 2.98 -21.17
CA SER A 106 -13.10 3.71 -21.77
C SER A 106 -11.72 3.30 -21.21
N VAL A 107 -11.66 2.93 -19.92
CA VAL A 107 -10.43 2.44 -19.27
C VAL A 107 -10.06 1.06 -19.80
N VAL A 108 -11.05 0.15 -19.88
CA VAL A 108 -10.88 -1.21 -20.41
C VAL A 108 -10.50 -1.18 -21.89
N GLU A 109 -11.23 -0.39 -22.71
CA GLU A 109 -10.99 -0.25 -24.15
C GLU A 109 -9.57 0.26 -24.42
N ARG A 110 -9.13 1.29 -23.70
CA ARG A 110 -7.79 1.84 -23.85
C ARG A 110 -6.70 0.83 -23.45
N ALA A 111 -6.85 0.14 -22.32
CA ALA A 111 -5.90 -0.89 -21.90
C ALA A 111 -5.81 -2.04 -22.93
N CYS A 112 -6.91 -2.42 -23.57
CA CYS A 112 -6.91 -3.38 -24.67
C CYS A 112 -6.19 -2.85 -25.91
N GLN A 113 -6.50 -1.61 -26.35
CA GLN A 113 -5.87 -0.98 -27.52
C GLN A 113 -4.35 -0.85 -27.39
N GLU A 114 -3.87 -0.44 -26.21
CA GLU A 114 -2.43 -0.33 -25.88
C GLU A 114 -1.70 -1.68 -26.00
N ASN A 115 -2.44 -2.80 -25.86
CA ASN A 115 -1.92 -4.16 -26.02
C ASN A 115 -2.32 -4.83 -27.35
N GLY A 116 -2.87 -4.08 -28.32
CA GLY A 116 -3.25 -4.60 -29.64
C GLY A 116 -4.43 -5.56 -29.64
N VAL A 117 -5.31 -5.48 -28.65
CA VAL A 117 -6.50 -6.32 -28.48
C VAL A 117 -7.75 -5.44 -28.49
N GLU A 118 -8.85 -5.95 -29.03
CA GLU A 118 -10.17 -5.30 -28.95
C GLU A 118 -11.06 -6.02 -27.94
N ALA A 119 -11.75 -5.26 -27.09
CA ALA A 119 -12.78 -5.81 -26.22
C ALA A 119 -13.95 -6.32 -27.08
N SER A 120 -14.45 -7.52 -26.75
CA SER A 120 -15.57 -8.11 -27.51
C SER A 120 -16.84 -7.25 -27.42
N PRO A 121 -17.75 -7.35 -28.41
CA PRO A 121 -19.04 -6.67 -28.36
C PRO A 121 -19.84 -6.96 -27.10
N MET A 122 -19.73 -8.19 -26.56
CA MET A 122 -20.39 -8.58 -25.32
C MET A 122 -19.82 -7.82 -24.11
N VAL A 123 -18.49 -7.71 -23.98
CA VAL A 123 -17.86 -6.92 -22.91
C VAL A 123 -18.29 -5.47 -23.01
N LYS A 124 -18.28 -4.88 -24.21
CA LYS A 124 -18.75 -3.51 -24.45
C LYS A 124 -20.21 -3.35 -24.02
N GLU A 125 -21.07 -4.28 -24.37
CA GLU A 125 -22.49 -4.25 -24.02
C GLU A 125 -22.70 -4.31 -22.50
N VAL A 126 -21.95 -5.16 -21.77
CA VAL A 126 -22.00 -5.23 -20.30
C VAL A 126 -21.70 -3.88 -19.67
N PHE A 127 -20.61 -3.24 -20.05
CA PHE A 127 -20.20 -1.96 -19.47
C PHE A 127 -21.08 -0.76 -19.87
N THR A 128 -21.70 -0.79 -21.05
CA THR A 128 -22.41 0.40 -21.57
C THR A 128 -23.93 0.30 -21.49
N LYS A 129 -24.48 -0.93 -21.44
CA LYS A 129 -25.92 -1.16 -21.49
C LYS A 129 -26.49 -1.77 -20.20
N TYR A 130 -25.78 -2.72 -19.60
CA TYR A 130 -26.29 -3.48 -18.45
C TYR A 130 -25.73 -3.06 -17.10
N ALA A 131 -24.61 -2.35 -17.08
CA ALA A 131 -23.99 -1.88 -15.83
C ALA A 131 -23.59 -0.42 -15.94
N LYS A 132 -23.86 0.34 -14.89
CA LYS A 132 -23.21 1.63 -14.65
C LYS A 132 -22.02 1.38 -13.73
N THR A 133 -20.84 1.84 -14.10
CA THR A 133 -19.64 1.67 -13.31
C THR A 133 -19.52 2.78 -12.25
N HIS A 134 -18.67 2.55 -11.23
CA HIS A 134 -18.40 3.62 -10.27
C HIS A 134 -17.73 4.84 -10.92
N ASN A 135 -16.88 4.61 -11.92
CA ASN A 135 -16.24 5.68 -12.69
C ASN A 135 -17.28 6.58 -13.36
N ASP A 136 -18.26 6.00 -14.06
CA ASP A 136 -19.35 6.77 -14.65
C ASP A 136 -20.12 7.58 -13.60
N GLY A 137 -20.41 6.94 -12.45
CA GLY A 137 -21.10 7.60 -11.33
C GLY A 137 -20.31 8.78 -10.76
N VAL A 138 -19.01 8.60 -10.55
CA VAL A 138 -18.12 9.65 -10.03
C VAL A 138 -18.07 10.84 -11.00
N PHE A 139 -17.85 10.59 -12.29
CA PHE A 139 -17.74 11.67 -13.28
C PHE A 139 -19.07 12.36 -13.59
N ASP A 140 -20.21 11.70 -13.37
CA ASP A 140 -21.53 12.36 -13.44
C ASP A 140 -21.72 13.43 -12.35
N VAL A 141 -21.10 13.22 -11.18
CA VAL A 141 -21.34 14.07 -10.00
C VAL A 141 -20.20 15.05 -9.73
N TYR A 142 -19.01 14.82 -10.24
CA TYR A 142 -17.89 15.74 -10.07
C TYR A 142 -18.23 17.17 -10.48
N THR A 143 -18.08 18.11 -9.53
CA THR A 143 -18.25 19.53 -9.80
C THR A 143 -17.14 20.08 -10.69
N PRO A 144 -17.34 21.24 -11.36
CA PRO A 144 -16.27 21.93 -12.09
C PRO A 144 -15.04 22.25 -11.21
N GLU A 145 -15.27 22.55 -9.93
CA GLU A 145 -14.22 22.79 -8.95
C GLU A 145 -13.36 21.54 -8.71
N ILE A 146 -13.98 20.39 -8.41
CA ILE A 146 -13.29 19.10 -8.22
C ILE A 146 -12.49 18.74 -9.47
N ARG A 147 -13.07 18.87 -10.65
CA ARG A 147 -12.37 18.63 -11.93
C ARG A 147 -11.17 19.55 -12.11
N THR A 148 -11.26 20.79 -11.65
CA THR A 148 -10.15 21.75 -11.68
C THR A 148 -9.03 21.34 -10.73
N PHE A 149 -9.35 21.01 -9.49
CA PHE A 149 -8.37 20.56 -8.49
C PHE A 149 -7.61 19.29 -8.97
N ARG A 150 -8.34 18.35 -9.55
CA ARG A 150 -7.78 17.14 -10.16
C ARG A 150 -6.84 17.46 -11.33
N SER A 151 -7.26 18.28 -12.29
CA SER A 151 -6.49 18.58 -13.51
C SER A 151 -5.21 19.36 -13.21
N LEU A 152 -5.26 20.29 -12.27
CA LEU A 152 -4.12 21.10 -11.85
C LEU A 152 -3.15 20.35 -10.91
N GLY A 153 -3.50 19.14 -10.44
CA GLY A 153 -2.66 18.36 -9.55
C GLY A 153 -2.60 18.91 -8.12
N ILE A 154 -3.67 19.58 -7.67
CA ILE A 154 -3.88 19.95 -6.26
C ILE A 154 -4.28 18.69 -5.48
N LEU A 155 -5.23 17.92 -6.03
CA LEU A 155 -5.56 16.56 -5.58
C LEU A 155 -5.07 15.55 -6.62
N THR A 156 -4.40 14.49 -6.16
CA THR A 156 -3.76 13.49 -7.02
C THR A 156 -4.02 12.07 -6.52
N GLY A 157 -3.91 11.08 -7.40
CA GLY A 157 -4.09 9.67 -7.03
C GLY A 157 -5.52 9.35 -6.58
N LEU A 158 -6.52 10.09 -7.06
CA LEU A 158 -7.92 9.86 -6.75
C LEU A 158 -8.36 8.48 -7.27
N PRO A 159 -9.00 7.64 -6.43
CA PRO A 159 -9.48 6.32 -6.84
C PRO A 159 -10.80 6.42 -7.62
N ASP A 160 -10.84 7.27 -8.62
CA ASP A 160 -12.01 7.56 -9.45
C ASP A 160 -12.10 6.65 -10.70
N ASN A 161 -11.00 5.98 -11.08
CA ASN A 161 -10.91 5.09 -12.25
C ASN A 161 -10.58 3.64 -11.91
N TYR A 162 -10.41 3.28 -10.63
CA TYR A 162 -10.06 1.93 -10.21
C TYR A 162 -10.70 1.60 -8.86
N ALA A 163 -10.68 0.31 -8.45
CA ALA A 163 -11.27 -0.13 -7.20
C ALA A 163 -10.54 0.41 -5.97
N ARG A 164 -11.16 0.30 -4.80
CA ARG A 164 -10.59 0.78 -3.53
C ARG A 164 -9.29 0.09 -3.15
N GLY A 165 -9.25 -1.22 -3.10
CA GLY A 165 -8.06 -2.04 -2.96
C GLY A 165 -7.42 -2.11 -1.57
N ARG A 166 -7.68 -1.20 -0.66
CA ARG A 166 -7.10 -1.18 0.70
C ARG A 166 -7.94 -1.89 1.76
N ILE A 167 -8.86 -2.73 1.36
CA ILE A 167 -9.60 -3.60 2.26
C ILE A 167 -8.79 -4.88 2.42
N ILE A 168 -8.43 -5.23 3.65
CA ILE A 168 -7.85 -6.51 3.99
C ILE A 168 -9.01 -7.45 4.33
N GLY A 169 -9.30 -8.43 3.47
CA GLY A 169 -10.20 -9.51 3.82
C GLY A 169 -9.54 -10.40 4.86
N ASP A 170 -10.26 -10.82 5.91
CA ASP A 170 -9.71 -11.81 6.83
C ASP A 170 -9.76 -13.21 6.22
N TYR A 171 -8.83 -13.48 5.30
CA TYR A 171 -8.76 -14.75 4.54
C TYR A 171 -8.55 -15.96 5.45
N ARG A 172 -8.06 -15.76 6.68
CA ARG A 172 -7.92 -16.79 7.71
C ARG A 172 -9.27 -17.36 8.12
N ARG A 173 -10.36 -16.56 8.01
CA ARG A 173 -11.73 -17.01 8.33
C ARG A 173 -12.15 -18.16 7.42
N LEU A 174 -11.77 -18.14 6.15
CA LEU A 174 -12.12 -19.22 5.24
C LEU A 174 -11.44 -20.54 5.65
N ALA A 175 -10.17 -20.49 6.04
CA ALA A 175 -9.43 -21.65 6.53
C ALA A 175 -9.95 -22.15 7.88
N LEU A 176 -10.31 -21.26 8.80
CA LEU A 176 -10.71 -21.62 10.16
C LEU A 176 -12.16 -22.11 10.26
N TYR A 177 -13.07 -21.60 9.41
CA TYR A 177 -14.52 -21.84 9.55
C TYR A 177 -15.17 -22.50 8.34
N GLY A 178 -14.60 -22.37 7.14
CA GLY A 178 -15.26 -22.76 5.88
C GLY A 178 -16.43 -21.86 5.50
N THR A 179 -16.89 -21.95 4.25
CA THR A 179 -17.96 -21.07 3.75
C THR A 179 -19.32 -21.34 4.40
N ASN A 180 -19.64 -22.59 4.79
CA ASN A 180 -20.94 -22.88 5.40
C ASN A 180 -21.14 -22.12 6.72
N THR A 181 -20.17 -22.19 7.62
CA THR A 181 -20.23 -21.48 8.91
C THR A 181 -20.27 -19.96 8.72
N LEU A 182 -19.49 -19.44 7.75
CA LEU A 182 -19.49 -18.01 7.45
C LEU A 182 -20.83 -17.54 6.87
N ILE A 183 -21.49 -18.34 6.03
CA ILE A 183 -22.83 -18.05 5.50
C ILE A 183 -23.85 -18.02 6.63
N GLU A 184 -23.82 -19.01 7.53
CA GLU A 184 -24.72 -19.05 8.69
C GLU A 184 -24.54 -17.82 9.59
N ALA A 185 -23.29 -17.41 9.85
CA ALA A 185 -22.98 -16.21 10.62
C ALA A 185 -23.56 -14.94 9.96
N LYS A 186 -23.36 -14.78 8.65
CA LYS A 186 -23.89 -13.62 7.89
C LYS A 186 -25.45 -13.64 7.82
N MET A 187 -26.06 -14.80 7.75
CA MET A 187 -27.52 -14.92 7.83
C MET A 187 -28.04 -14.48 9.20
N ALA A 188 -27.39 -14.91 10.28
CA ALA A 188 -27.73 -14.50 11.64
C ALA A 188 -27.56 -12.98 11.83
N ASP A 189 -26.46 -12.41 11.32
CA ASP A 189 -26.24 -10.96 11.34
C ASP A 189 -27.38 -10.23 10.61
N LYS A 190 -27.77 -10.69 9.41
CA LYS A 190 -28.85 -10.09 8.63
C LYS A 190 -30.20 -10.14 9.35
N GLU A 191 -30.51 -11.25 10.05
CA GLU A 191 -31.70 -11.38 10.88
C GLU A 191 -31.65 -10.45 12.10
N GLY A 192 -30.48 -10.19 12.63
CA GLY A 192 -30.23 -9.25 13.73
C GLY A 192 -30.42 -7.78 13.34
N LEU A 193 -30.37 -7.43 12.09
CA LEU A 193 -30.57 -6.06 11.58
C LEU A 193 -32.09 -5.69 11.63
N LYS A 194 -32.59 -5.48 12.83
CA LYS A 194 -34.00 -5.14 13.14
C LYS A 194 -34.07 -3.66 13.52
N GLY A 195 -34.53 -2.83 12.65
CA GLY A 195 -34.70 -1.40 12.94
C GLY A 195 -35.56 -0.75 11.88
N PRO A 196 -35.86 0.55 12.01
CA PRO A 196 -36.52 1.28 10.94
C PRO A 196 -35.74 1.13 9.63
N MET A 197 -36.42 0.92 8.52
CA MET A 197 -35.81 0.76 7.20
C MET A 197 -35.39 2.13 6.64
N THR A 198 -34.42 2.76 7.30
CA THR A 198 -33.73 3.93 6.78
C THR A 198 -32.82 3.54 5.62
N GLU A 199 -32.35 4.50 4.84
CA GLU A 199 -31.45 4.26 3.72
C GLU A 199 -30.22 3.42 4.16
N SER A 200 -29.58 3.78 5.26
CA SER A 200 -28.42 3.06 5.80
C SER A 200 -28.76 1.62 6.20
N GLN A 201 -29.92 1.39 6.81
CA GLN A 201 -30.35 0.05 7.20
C GLN A 201 -30.70 -0.81 5.98
N ILE A 202 -31.35 -0.26 4.98
CA ILE A 202 -31.65 -0.94 3.72
C ILE A 202 -30.34 -1.33 3.02
N ARG A 203 -29.42 -0.37 2.91
CA ARG A 203 -28.13 -0.60 2.28
C ARG A 203 -27.31 -1.67 2.98
N LEU A 204 -27.20 -1.64 4.31
CA LEU A 204 -26.47 -2.65 5.07
C LEU A 204 -27.07 -4.05 4.89
N ARG A 205 -28.39 -4.18 4.87
CA ARG A 205 -29.05 -5.48 4.62
C ARG A 205 -28.80 -6.00 3.20
N GLU A 206 -28.74 -5.11 2.21
CA GLU A 206 -28.39 -5.44 0.84
C GLU A 206 -26.91 -5.89 0.75
N GLU A 207 -25.99 -5.17 1.37
CA GLU A 207 -24.56 -5.51 1.44
C GLU A 207 -24.33 -6.89 2.05
N VAL A 208 -25.02 -7.23 3.16
CA VAL A 208 -24.95 -8.58 3.77
C VAL A 208 -25.48 -9.65 2.82
N ALA A 209 -26.52 -9.35 2.05
CA ALA A 209 -27.02 -10.30 1.04
C ALA A 209 -26.00 -10.53 -0.08
N GLU A 210 -25.27 -9.49 -0.50
CA GLU A 210 -24.16 -9.61 -1.44
C GLU A 210 -22.98 -10.43 -0.87
N GLN A 211 -22.65 -10.24 0.41
CA GLN A 211 -21.62 -11.02 1.11
C GLN A 211 -21.98 -12.50 1.14
N ILE A 212 -23.25 -12.85 1.42
CA ILE A 212 -23.72 -14.25 1.38
C ILE A 212 -23.61 -14.82 -0.04
N ARG A 213 -23.93 -14.06 -1.08
CA ARG A 213 -23.75 -14.48 -2.49
C ARG A 213 -22.26 -14.70 -2.82
N ALA A 214 -21.38 -13.82 -2.32
CA ALA A 214 -19.94 -13.97 -2.50
C ALA A 214 -19.40 -15.24 -1.85
N LEU A 215 -19.80 -15.57 -0.62
CA LEU A 215 -19.41 -16.81 0.05
C LEU A 215 -19.87 -18.07 -0.71
N LYS A 216 -21.07 -18.05 -1.31
CA LYS A 216 -21.54 -19.13 -2.18
C LYS A 216 -20.69 -19.24 -3.46
N ALA A 217 -20.32 -18.12 -4.05
CA ALA A 217 -19.44 -18.09 -5.23
C ALA A 217 -17.99 -18.54 -4.88
N ILE A 218 -17.49 -18.23 -3.67
CA ILE A 218 -16.21 -18.76 -3.18
C ILE A 218 -16.25 -20.29 -3.05
N LYS A 219 -17.35 -20.84 -2.54
CA LYS A 219 -17.54 -22.29 -2.51
C LYS A 219 -17.50 -22.89 -3.93
N GLU A 220 -18.25 -22.30 -4.85
CA GLU A 220 -18.26 -22.72 -6.26
C GLU A 220 -16.86 -22.61 -6.91
N LEU A 221 -16.09 -21.55 -6.58
CA LEU A 221 -14.69 -21.45 -7.00
C LEU A 221 -13.85 -22.63 -6.49
N GLY A 222 -14.08 -23.07 -5.26
CA GLY A 222 -13.48 -24.30 -4.73
C GLY A 222 -13.84 -25.53 -5.58
N ASP A 223 -15.12 -25.71 -5.88
CA ASP A 223 -15.63 -26.84 -6.67
C ASP A 223 -14.98 -26.89 -8.06
N ILE A 224 -14.68 -25.76 -8.70
CA ILE A 224 -13.96 -25.67 -10.00
C ILE A 224 -12.56 -26.34 -9.89
N TYR A 225 -11.92 -26.25 -8.74
CA TYR A 225 -10.59 -26.85 -8.50
C TYR A 225 -10.65 -28.19 -7.75
N GLY A 226 -11.85 -28.72 -7.46
CA GLY A 226 -12.04 -29.94 -6.70
C GLY A 226 -11.74 -29.80 -5.20
N LEU A 227 -11.87 -28.59 -4.65
CA LEU A 227 -11.63 -28.26 -3.25
C LEU A 227 -12.94 -28.06 -2.50
N ASP A 228 -13.10 -28.70 -1.34
CA ASP A 228 -14.27 -28.50 -0.48
C ASP A 228 -14.10 -27.35 0.51
N LEU A 229 -14.29 -26.11 0.01
CA LEU A 229 -14.23 -24.89 0.84
C LEU A 229 -15.43 -24.73 1.79
N SER A 230 -16.38 -25.68 1.81
CA SER A 230 -17.54 -25.61 2.69
C SER A 230 -17.19 -25.84 4.17
N ARG A 231 -16.10 -26.52 4.44
CA ARG A 231 -15.60 -26.90 5.76
C ARG A 231 -14.28 -26.21 6.15
N PRO A 232 -13.92 -26.22 7.43
CA PRO A 232 -12.59 -25.80 7.89
C PRO A 232 -11.47 -26.60 7.24
N ALA A 233 -10.28 -25.98 7.15
CA ALA A 233 -9.05 -26.68 6.78
C ALA A 233 -8.59 -27.63 7.89
N GLU A 234 -8.10 -28.80 7.52
CA GLU A 234 -7.65 -29.86 8.44
C GLU A 234 -6.12 -30.02 8.44
N THR A 235 -5.46 -29.65 7.35
CA THR A 235 -4.01 -29.80 7.15
C THR A 235 -3.35 -28.47 6.85
N ALA A 236 -2.01 -28.40 6.96
CA ALA A 236 -1.21 -27.25 6.58
C ALA A 236 -1.45 -26.85 5.12
N GLN A 237 -1.47 -27.82 4.20
CA GLN A 237 -1.72 -27.55 2.77
C GLN A 237 -3.11 -26.97 2.54
N GLU A 238 -4.14 -27.51 3.18
CA GLU A 238 -5.49 -26.97 3.08
C GLU A 238 -5.56 -25.54 3.67
N ALA A 239 -4.93 -25.28 4.81
CA ALA A 239 -4.94 -23.96 5.41
C ALA A 239 -4.36 -22.90 4.47
N VAL A 240 -3.20 -23.16 3.86
CA VAL A 240 -2.58 -22.28 2.86
C VAL A 240 -3.49 -22.13 1.64
N GLN A 241 -4.05 -23.24 1.14
CA GLN A 241 -4.93 -23.24 -0.03
C GLN A 241 -6.23 -22.47 0.21
N TRP A 242 -6.88 -22.61 1.38
CA TRP A 242 -8.11 -21.88 1.71
C TRP A 242 -7.84 -20.38 1.85
N VAL A 243 -6.76 -19.97 2.51
CA VAL A 243 -6.33 -18.58 2.58
C VAL A 243 -6.13 -18.02 1.16
N TYR A 244 -5.43 -18.77 0.30
CA TYR A 244 -5.21 -18.35 -1.08
C TYR A 244 -6.51 -18.24 -1.88
N MET A 245 -7.47 -19.17 -1.72
CA MET A 245 -8.75 -19.12 -2.43
C MET A 245 -9.59 -17.91 -2.03
N GLY A 246 -9.58 -17.53 -0.74
CA GLY A 246 -10.21 -16.30 -0.29
C GLY A 246 -9.59 -15.05 -0.94
N TYR A 247 -8.27 -15.00 -1.01
CA TYR A 247 -7.53 -13.94 -1.70
C TYR A 247 -7.79 -13.93 -3.22
N LEU A 248 -7.76 -15.11 -3.85
CA LEU A 248 -8.00 -15.25 -5.28
C LEU A 248 -9.42 -14.79 -5.68
N ALA A 249 -10.43 -15.09 -4.87
CA ALA A 249 -11.79 -14.63 -5.10
C ALA A 249 -11.86 -13.10 -5.13
N ALA A 250 -11.18 -12.41 -4.21
CA ALA A 250 -11.09 -10.96 -4.20
C ALA A 250 -10.37 -10.42 -5.43
N VAL A 251 -9.25 -11.03 -5.82
CA VAL A 251 -8.48 -10.64 -7.01
C VAL A 251 -9.27 -10.85 -8.30
N LYS A 252 -10.07 -11.90 -8.39
CA LYS A 252 -10.93 -12.14 -9.57
C LYS A 252 -12.05 -11.12 -9.70
N GLU A 253 -12.46 -10.53 -8.59
CA GLU A 253 -13.59 -9.60 -8.53
C GLU A 253 -13.16 -8.15 -8.79
N GLN A 254 -12.02 -7.71 -8.26
CA GLN A 254 -11.58 -6.31 -8.32
C GLN A 254 -10.12 -6.16 -8.81
N ASP A 255 -9.74 -4.95 -9.21
CA ASP A 255 -8.37 -4.57 -9.55
C ASP A 255 -7.86 -3.42 -8.67
N GLY A 256 -8.12 -3.54 -7.40
CA GLY A 256 -7.70 -2.58 -6.39
C GLY A 256 -6.20 -2.28 -6.44
N ALA A 257 -5.84 -1.06 -6.10
CA ALA A 257 -4.44 -0.61 -6.09
C ALA A 257 -3.61 -1.32 -5.02
N ALA A 258 -4.24 -1.97 -4.03
CA ALA A 258 -3.57 -2.76 -3.00
C ALA A 258 -4.49 -3.87 -2.50
N MET A 259 -3.99 -5.10 -2.58
CA MET A 259 -4.70 -6.32 -2.22
C MET A 259 -3.91 -7.03 -1.12
N SER A 260 -3.90 -6.46 0.10
CA SER A 260 -3.10 -6.97 1.22
C SER A 260 -3.65 -8.27 1.80
N LEU A 261 -2.76 -9.15 2.28
CA LEU A 261 -3.12 -10.40 2.99
C LEU A 261 -3.46 -10.16 4.46
N GLY A 262 -2.77 -9.23 5.09
CA GLY A 262 -2.87 -8.98 6.51
C GLY A 262 -1.69 -9.56 7.29
N ASN A 263 -1.95 -10.50 8.19
CA ASN A 263 -0.96 -11.24 8.97
C ASN A 263 -1.39 -12.72 8.97
N VAL A 264 -1.00 -13.44 7.91
CA VAL A 264 -1.37 -14.86 7.74
C VAL A 264 -0.26 -15.80 8.19
N SER A 265 0.99 -15.34 8.26
CA SER A 265 2.16 -16.17 8.56
C SER A 265 2.06 -16.85 9.92
N SER A 266 1.70 -16.12 10.97
CA SER A 266 1.53 -16.68 12.32
C SER A 266 0.32 -17.63 12.43
N PHE A 267 -0.74 -17.38 11.66
CA PHE A 267 -1.90 -18.26 11.56
C PHE A 267 -1.57 -19.59 10.85
N LEU A 268 -0.91 -19.51 9.71
CA LEU A 268 -0.51 -20.69 8.93
C LEU A 268 0.49 -21.56 9.68
N ASP A 269 1.37 -20.94 10.48
CA ASP A 269 2.35 -21.65 11.31
C ASP A 269 1.68 -22.64 12.28
N ILE A 270 0.51 -22.32 12.81
CA ILE A 270 -0.24 -23.19 13.72
C ILE A 270 -0.56 -24.55 13.04
N TYR A 271 -0.97 -24.53 11.78
CA TYR A 271 -1.26 -25.75 11.01
C TYR A 271 0.03 -26.45 10.58
N ILE A 272 1.04 -25.69 10.17
CA ILE A 272 2.32 -26.23 9.71
C ILE A 272 3.04 -26.95 10.85
N GLU A 273 3.22 -26.31 12.00
CA GLU A 273 3.90 -26.91 13.14
C GLU A 273 3.10 -28.11 13.71
N LYS A 274 1.77 -28.05 13.67
CA LYS A 274 0.94 -29.21 14.01
C LYS A 274 1.25 -30.41 13.10
N ASP A 275 1.25 -30.23 11.79
CA ASP A 275 1.46 -31.33 10.85
C ASP A 275 2.92 -31.81 10.84
N ILE A 276 3.92 -30.94 11.13
CA ILE A 276 5.32 -31.35 11.39
C ILE A 276 5.40 -32.22 12.66
N ASN A 277 4.79 -31.78 13.76
CA ASN A 277 4.80 -32.50 15.03
C ASN A 277 4.05 -33.84 14.96
N ASP A 278 3.00 -33.92 14.13
CA ASP A 278 2.26 -35.14 13.83
C ASP A 278 3.04 -36.09 12.85
N GLY A 279 4.20 -35.64 12.34
CA GLY A 279 5.02 -36.39 11.39
C GLY A 279 4.39 -36.54 9.98
N LYS A 280 3.43 -35.67 9.64
CA LYS A 280 2.74 -35.72 8.35
C LYS A 280 3.51 -34.98 7.25
N ILE A 281 4.25 -33.93 7.62
CA ILE A 281 5.08 -33.15 6.70
C ILE A 281 6.46 -32.89 7.30
N THR A 282 7.42 -32.56 6.44
CA THR A 282 8.80 -32.19 6.81
C THR A 282 8.98 -30.68 6.77
N GLU A 283 10.08 -30.16 7.36
CA GLU A 283 10.48 -28.76 7.23
C GLU A 283 10.66 -28.32 5.77
N GLU A 284 11.17 -29.22 4.91
CA GLU A 284 11.31 -28.96 3.47
C GLU A 284 9.95 -28.79 2.79
N PHE A 285 8.98 -29.66 3.11
CA PHE A 285 7.61 -29.53 2.56
C PHE A 285 6.89 -28.30 3.10
N ALA A 286 7.13 -27.93 4.36
CA ALA A 286 6.60 -26.71 4.95
C ALA A 286 7.12 -25.44 4.22
N GLN A 287 8.43 -25.41 3.91
CA GLN A 287 9.01 -24.34 3.10
C GLN A 287 8.42 -24.33 1.68
N GLU A 288 8.25 -25.49 1.07
CA GLU A 288 7.67 -25.64 -0.27
C GLU A 288 6.23 -25.09 -0.35
N LEU A 289 5.39 -25.34 0.67
CA LEU A 289 4.03 -24.76 0.74
C LEU A 289 4.06 -23.22 0.71
N ILE A 290 4.96 -22.61 1.48
CA ILE A 290 5.09 -21.15 1.53
C ILE A 290 5.68 -20.60 0.23
N ASP A 291 6.70 -21.27 -0.34
CA ASP A 291 7.29 -20.86 -1.61
C ASP A 291 6.24 -20.88 -2.74
N GLN A 292 5.44 -21.94 -2.85
CA GLN A 292 4.40 -22.03 -3.86
C GLN A 292 3.25 -21.04 -3.63
N PHE A 293 2.89 -20.78 -2.38
CA PHE A 293 1.93 -19.72 -2.05
C PHE A 293 2.44 -18.35 -2.54
N VAL A 294 3.71 -18.03 -2.27
CA VAL A 294 4.32 -16.78 -2.72
C VAL A 294 4.42 -16.72 -4.26
N ILE A 295 4.71 -17.83 -4.95
CA ILE A 295 4.65 -17.87 -6.42
C ILE A 295 3.26 -17.44 -6.92
N LYS A 296 2.19 -17.97 -6.31
CA LYS A 296 0.81 -17.60 -6.68
C LYS A 296 0.55 -16.11 -6.50
N LEU A 297 1.05 -15.50 -5.43
CA LEU A 297 0.92 -14.06 -5.21
C LEU A 297 1.70 -13.24 -6.26
N ARG A 298 2.89 -13.71 -6.67
CA ARG A 298 3.76 -13.04 -7.65
C ARG A 298 3.22 -13.06 -9.07
N VAL A 299 2.35 -14.01 -9.42
CA VAL A 299 1.81 -14.13 -10.79
C VAL A 299 0.44 -13.50 -10.98
N VAL A 300 -0.18 -12.99 -9.94
CA VAL A 300 -1.41 -12.19 -10.05
C VAL A 300 -1.08 -10.82 -10.61
N ARG A 301 -1.82 -10.40 -11.64
CA ARG A 301 -1.64 -9.11 -12.32
C ARG A 301 -2.99 -8.50 -12.67
N HIS A 302 -3.01 -7.18 -12.82
CA HIS A 302 -4.18 -6.43 -13.25
C HIS A 302 -4.04 -5.95 -14.70
N LEU A 303 -5.15 -5.78 -15.40
CA LEU A 303 -5.19 -5.09 -16.68
C LEU A 303 -5.28 -3.59 -16.41
N ARG A 304 -4.23 -2.84 -16.76
CA ARG A 304 -4.15 -1.39 -16.56
C ARG A 304 -3.70 -0.68 -17.84
N MET A 305 -4.08 0.59 -17.97
CA MET A 305 -3.58 1.49 -19.01
C MET A 305 -2.13 1.88 -18.72
N ASP A 306 -1.35 2.19 -19.75
CA ASP A 306 0.06 2.61 -19.63
C ASP A 306 0.24 3.80 -18.69
N ALA A 307 -0.69 4.76 -18.73
CA ALA A 307 -0.66 5.90 -17.80
C ALA A 307 -0.72 5.51 -16.31
N TYR A 308 -1.38 4.38 -15.97
CA TYR A 308 -1.34 3.82 -14.61
C TYR A 308 -0.10 2.98 -14.37
N ASN A 309 0.34 2.22 -15.37
CA ASN A 309 1.59 1.46 -15.28
C ASN A 309 2.79 2.36 -15.00
N ASP A 310 2.83 3.55 -15.60
CA ASP A 310 3.86 4.55 -15.34
C ASP A 310 3.83 5.10 -13.90
N ILE A 311 2.62 5.31 -13.34
CA ILE A 311 2.47 5.79 -11.96
C ILE A 311 2.85 4.71 -10.95
N PHE A 312 2.53 3.43 -11.26
CA PHE A 312 2.61 2.33 -10.30
C PHE A 312 3.78 1.37 -10.56
N ALA A 313 4.63 1.66 -11.54
CA ALA A 313 5.73 0.78 -11.99
C ALA A 313 5.23 -0.60 -12.44
N GLY A 314 4.17 -0.63 -13.23
CA GLY A 314 3.55 -1.84 -13.76
C GLY A 314 2.14 -2.10 -13.22
N ASP A 315 1.72 -3.36 -13.30
CA ASP A 315 0.38 -3.83 -12.97
C ASP A 315 0.29 -4.83 -11.79
N PRO A 316 1.11 -4.67 -10.71
CA PRO A 316 1.10 -5.56 -9.56
C PRO A 316 -0.16 -5.37 -8.72
N THR A 317 -0.44 -6.33 -7.82
CA THR A 317 -1.51 -6.27 -6.84
C THR A 317 -1.15 -5.48 -5.60
N TRP A 318 0.15 -5.24 -5.35
CA TRP A 318 0.71 -4.75 -4.09
C TRP A 318 0.19 -5.51 -2.89
N VAL A 319 0.32 -6.82 -2.96
CA VAL A 319 -0.01 -7.70 -1.86
C VAL A 319 0.99 -7.48 -0.72
N THR A 320 0.49 -7.12 0.47
CA THR A 320 1.30 -6.91 1.68
C THR A 320 1.00 -8.01 2.69
N GLU A 321 2.06 -8.60 3.24
CA GLU A 321 2.01 -9.53 4.37
C GLU A 321 2.80 -8.94 5.53
N ALA A 322 2.15 -8.79 6.69
CA ALA A 322 2.79 -8.36 7.93
C ALA A 322 3.30 -9.57 8.71
N ILE A 323 4.54 -9.53 9.17
CA ILE A 323 5.20 -10.61 9.92
C ILE A 323 5.83 -10.09 11.21
N GLY A 324 5.88 -10.93 12.25
CA GLY A 324 6.41 -10.54 13.55
C GLY A 324 5.41 -9.73 14.39
N GLY A 325 5.92 -8.79 15.18
CA GLY A 325 5.14 -8.02 16.14
C GLY A 325 4.86 -8.78 17.43
N ASN A 326 4.04 -8.19 18.31
CA ASN A 326 3.72 -8.71 19.64
C ASN A 326 2.22 -9.02 19.78
N LEU A 327 1.90 -9.92 20.72
CA LEU A 327 0.55 -10.12 21.24
C LEU A 327 0.31 -9.15 22.42
N ALA A 328 -0.95 -8.85 22.68
CA ALA A 328 -1.33 -7.98 23.80
C ALA A 328 -0.92 -8.52 25.18
N ASP A 329 -0.61 -9.81 25.30
CA ASP A 329 -0.11 -10.45 26.52
C ASP A 329 1.43 -10.37 26.69
N GLY A 330 2.12 -9.70 25.77
CA GLY A 330 3.57 -9.46 25.80
C GLY A 330 4.40 -10.55 25.10
N ARG A 331 3.80 -11.65 24.61
CA ARG A 331 4.51 -12.62 23.78
C ARG A 331 4.70 -12.06 22.37
N HIS A 332 5.85 -12.30 21.74
CA HIS A 332 6.01 -11.98 20.33
C HIS A 332 5.26 -12.96 19.41
N LYS A 333 4.91 -12.50 18.20
CA LYS A 333 4.25 -13.30 17.15
C LYS A 333 5.24 -13.87 16.13
N VAL A 334 6.53 -13.78 16.38
CA VAL A 334 7.54 -14.40 15.53
C VAL A 334 7.40 -15.91 15.62
N THR A 335 7.21 -16.57 14.48
CA THR A 335 7.11 -18.02 14.34
C THR A 335 8.11 -18.51 13.30
N LYS A 336 8.27 -19.80 13.15
CA LYS A 336 9.10 -20.36 12.05
C LYS A 336 8.58 -19.90 10.69
N SER A 337 7.28 -19.73 10.50
CA SER A 337 6.74 -19.25 9.23
C SER A 337 7.06 -17.78 8.98
N SER A 338 7.35 -16.96 10.00
CA SER A 338 7.91 -15.61 9.79
C SER A 338 9.25 -15.69 9.03
N PHE A 339 10.12 -16.62 9.41
CA PHE A 339 11.37 -16.88 8.70
C PHE A 339 11.14 -17.50 7.32
N ARG A 340 10.18 -18.46 7.19
CA ARG A 340 9.89 -19.12 5.89
C ARG A 340 9.41 -18.12 4.84
N PHE A 341 8.61 -17.12 5.21
CA PHE A 341 8.21 -16.05 4.28
C PHE A 341 9.40 -15.21 3.82
N LEU A 342 10.31 -14.83 4.74
CA LEU A 342 11.54 -14.12 4.38
C LEU A 342 12.46 -14.98 3.50
N GLN A 343 12.53 -16.29 3.75
CA GLN A 343 13.33 -17.24 2.97
C GLN A 343 12.90 -17.30 1.49
N THR A 344 11.63 -16.99 1.18
CA THR A 344 11.16 -16.95 -0.22
C THR A 344 11.93 -15.95 -1.09
N LEU A 345 12.51 -14.91 -0.49
CA LEU A 345 13.36 -13.94 -1.19
C LEU A 345 14.70 -14.52 -1.65
N TYR A 346 15.16 -15.57 -0.99
CA TYR A 346 16.32 -16.36 -1.45
C TYR A 346 15.90 -17.48 -2.40
N ASN A 347 14.81 -18.20 -2.09
CA ASN A 347 14.37 -19.36 -2.86
C ASN A 347 13.83 -18.99 -4.26
N LEU A 348 13.16 -17.83 -4.38
CA LEU A 348 12.53 -17.33 -5.61
C LEU A 348 13.17 -16.04 -6.15
N GLY A 349 14.19 -15.54 -5.45
CA GLY A 349 14.85 -14.26 -5.73
C GLY A 349 14.12 -13.04 -5.20
N PRO A 350 14.82 -11.88 -5.11
CA PRO A 350 14.26 -10.61 -4.70
C PRO A 350 13.02 -10.23 -5.50
N SER A 351 12.03 -9.64 -4.83
CA SER A 351 10.77 -9.25 -5.48
C SER A 351 10.05 -8.16 -4.67
N PRO A 352 9.35 -7.25 -5.34
CA PRO A 352 8.46 -6.31 -4.67
C PRO A 352 7.21 -6.97 -4.08
N GLU A 353 6.88 -8.20 -4.49
CA GLU A 353 5.67 -8.91 -4.03
C GLU A 353 6.01 -10.33 -3.52
N PRO A 354 5.35 -10.72 -2.41
CA PRO A 354 4.57 -9.88 -1.51
C PRO A 354 5.44 -8.79 -0.88
N ASN A 355 4.84 -7.62 -0.60
CA ASN A 355 5.49 -6.57 0.18
C ASN A 355 5.57 -7.05 1.65
N LEU A 356 6.67 -7.69 2.02
CA LEU A 356 6.88 -8.22 3.37
C LEU A 356 7.17 -7.06 4.32
N THR A 357 6.30 -6.88 5.30
CA THR A 357 6.40 -5.83 6.31
C THR A 357 6.68 -6.45 7.67
N VAL A 358 7.84 -6.16 8.24
CA VAL A 358 8.20 -6.61 9.59
C VAL A 358 7.60 -5.63 10.60
N LEU A 359 6.74 -6.13 11.47
CA LEU A 359 6.22 -5.40 12.61
C LEU A 359 7.31 -5.43 13.70
N TRP A 360 8.09 -4.35 13.75
CA TRP A 360 9.30 -4.26 14.55
C TRP A 360 9.01 -3.82 15.98
N SER A 361 9.59 -4.53 16.94
CA SER A 361 9.65 -4.16 18.34
C SER A 361 11.04 -4.48 18.90
N GLN A 362 11.46 -3.75 19.90
CA GLN A 362 12.72 -4.06 20.60
C GLN A 362 12.67 -5.42 21.29
N SER A 363 11.49 -5.91 21.64
CA SER A 363 11.27 -7.20 22.32
C SER A 363 11.35 -8.41 21.40
N LEU A 364 11.49 -8.25 20.08
CA LEU A 364 11.59 -9.37 19.13
C LEU A 364 12.88 -10.17 19.37
N PRO A 365 12.86 -11.50 19.11
CA PRO A 365 14.05 -12.35 19.22
C PRO A 365 15.21 -11.84 18.37
N GLU A 366 16.42 -11.86 18.93
CA GLU A 366 17.64 -11.37 18.28
C GLU A 366 17.90 -12.08 16.95
N GLY A 367 17.79 -13.42 16.93
CA GLY A 367 17.97 -14.19 15.69
C GLY A 367 17.00 -13.81 14.57
N PHE A 368 15.78 -13.35 14.90
CA PHE A 368 14.84 -12.84 13.92
C PHE A 368 15.23 -11.44 13.43
N LYS A 369 15.62 -10.54 14.33
CA LYS A 369 16.09 -9.20 13.98
C LYS A 369 17.30 -9.26 13.04
N GLU A 370 18.28 -10.08 13.38
CA GLU A 370 19.48 -10.31 12.55
C GLU A 370 19.11 -10.86 11.17
N PHE A 371 18.19 -11.85 11.10
CA PHE A 371 17.76 -12.40 9.82
C PHE A 371 17.03 -11.36 8.96
N CYS A 372 16.15 -10.54 9.55
CA CYS A 372 15.50 -9.43 8.84
C CYS A 372 16.52 -8.43 8.29
N ALA A 373 17.50 -8.00 9.12
CA ALA A 373 18.55 -7.09 8.69
C ALA A 373 19.39 -7.67 7.54
N LYS A 374 19.78 -8.95 7.66
CA LYS A 374 20.47 -9.68 6.59
C LYS A 374 19.67 -9.70 5.30
N VAL A 375 18.39 -10.02 5.34
CA VAL A 375 17.50 -10.04 4.16
C VAL A 375 17.40 -8.65 3.54
N SER A 376 17.31 -7.56 4.34
CA SER A 376 17.32 -6.20 3.81
C SER A 376 18.63 -5.85 3.10
N ILE A 377 19.79 -6.25 3.67
CA ILE A 377 21.11 -6.02 3.08
C ILE A 377 21.24 -6.76 1.74
N ASP A 378 20.75 -8.00 1.69
CA ASP A 378 20.92 -8.87 0.52
C ASP A 378 19.91 -8.55 -0.60
N THR A 379 18.72 -8.01 -0.28
CA THR A 379 17.59 -7.99 -1.25
C THR A 379 16.89 -6.65 -1.42
N SER A 380 16.99 -5.73 -0.47
CA SER A 380 16.20 -4.47 -0.41
C SER A 380 14.68 -4.68 -0.62
N SER A 381 14.14 -5.85 -0.22
CA SER A 381 12.78 -6.27 -0.57
C SER A 381 11.78 -6.17 0.58
N ILE A 382 12.21 -5.86 1.80
CA ILE A 382 11.33 -5.78 2.98
C ILE A 382 11.31 -4.39 3.58
N GLN A 383 10.27 -4.10 4.37
CA GLN A 383 10.12 -2.87 5.12
C GLN A 383 9.78 -3.15 6.58
N TYR A 384 9.82 -2.11 7.40
CA TYR A 384 9.63 -2.19 8.84
C TYR A 384 8.61 -1.17 9.32
N GLU A 385 7.78 -1.57 10.28
CA GLU A 385 6.86 -0.67 10.97
C GLU A 385 6.92 -0.89 12.47
N ASN A 386 6.77 0.19 13.23
CA ASN A 386 6.89 0.20 14.67
C ASN A 386 5.65 -0.41 15.34
N ASP A 387 5.74 -1.68 15.71
CA ASP A 387 4.67 -2.41 16.36
C ASP A 387 4.26 -1.80 17.70
N ASP A 388 5.24 -1.38 18.51
CA ASP A 388 5.00 -0.81 19.83
C ASP A 388 4.18 0.48 19.72
N LEU A 389 4.56 1.39 18.82
CA LEU A 389 3.85 2.65 18.54
C LEU A 389 2.43 2.41 18.03
N MET A 390 2.27 1.46 17.09
CA MET A 390 0.97 1.19 16.49
C MET A 390 0.01 0.54 17.48
N GLN A 391 0.48 -0.41 18.29
CA GLN A 391 -0.35 -1.03 19.33
C GLN A 391 -0.74 -0.03 20.43
N GLU A 392 0.17 0.83 20.88
CA GLU A 392 -0.14 1.89 21.83
C GLU A 392 -1.22 2.84 21.31
N SER A 393 -1.12 3.23 20.04
CA SER A 393 -2.06 4.17 19.41
C SER A 393 -3.41 3.55 19.05
N ARG A 394 -3.47 2.25 18.73
CA ARG A 394 -4.65 1.56 18.19
C ARG A 394 -5.24 0.47 19.09
N LEU A 395 -4.54 0.04 20.12
CA LEU A 395 -4.97 -0.92 21.15
C LEU A 395 -5.38 -2.30 20.61
N SER A 396 -4.85 -2.71 19.46
CA SER A 396 -5.07 -4.06 18.90
C SER A 396 -3.76 -4.68 18.44
N ASP A 397 -3.62 -5.98 18.67
CA ASP A 397 -2.48 -6.80 18.25
C ASP A 397 -2.78 -7.64 16.99
N ASP A 398 -4.03 -7.66 16.50
CA ASP A 398 -4.44 -8.41 15.31
C ASP A 398 -4.69 -7.47 14.14
N TYR A 399 -3.62 -6.97 13.57
CA TYR A 399 -3.67 -6.05 12.44
C TYR A 399 -2.71 -6.46 11.32
N GLY A 400 -2.96 -5.90 10.16
CA GLY A 400 -2.09 -5.97 8.99
C GLY A 400 -1.86 -4.60 8.40
N ILE A 401 -0.99 -4.54 7.40
CA ILE A 401 -0.68 -3.30 6.70
C ILE A 401 -1.45 -3.23 5.39
N ALA A 402 -2.33 -2.25 5.30
CA ALA A 402 -3.08 -1.98 4.10
C ALA A 402 -2.21 -1.21 3.10
N CYS A 403 -1.81 -1.87 2.02
CA CYS A 403 -0.94 -1.33 0.97
C CYS A 403 0.50 -1.10 1.43
N CYS A 404 0.81 0.14 1.78
CA CYS A 404 2.18 0.61 2.01
C CYS A 404 2.53 0.68 3.49
N VAL A 405 1.75 1.46 4.25
CA VAL A 405 2.08 1.87 5.62
C VAL A 405 0.86 2.04 6.53
N SER A 406 -0.33 1.66 6.08
CA SER A 406 -1.56 1.95 6.81
C SER A 406 -1.96 0.79 7.71
N TYR A 407 -2.12 1.06 9.00
CA TYR A 407 -2.69 0.11 9.96
C TYR A 407 -4.13 -0.24 9.63
N GLN A 408 -4.48 -1.52 9.70
CA GLN A 408 -5.88 -1.99 9.64
C GLN A 408 -6.07 -3.22 10.54
N GLU A 409 -6.96 -3.15 11.52
CA GLU A 409 -7.36 -4.30 12.33
C GLU A 409 -8.09 -5.32 11.46
N ILE A 410 -7.56 -6.55 11.39
CA ILE A 410 -8.01 -7.56 10.44
C ILE A 410 -9.41 -8.06 10.83
N GLY A 411 -10.32 -8.02 9.87
CA GLY A 411 -11.69 -8.47 10.05
C GLY A 411 -12.60 -7.51 10.82
N LYS A 412 -12.06 -6.44 11.41
CA LYS A 412 -12.78 -5.46 12.24
C LYS A 412 -12.89 -4.08 11.60
N GLN A 413 -11.90 -3.73 10.80
CA GLN A 413 -11.79 -2.42 10.15
C GLN A 413 -11.77 -2.58 8.63
N ILE A 414 -12.21 -1.54 7.95
CA ILE A 414 -11.96 -1.33 6.52
C ILE A 414 -11.39 0.06 6.32
N GLN A 415 -10.70 0.25 5.20
CA GLN A 415 -10.17 1.53 4.82
C GLN A 415 -10.72 1.96 3.46
N PHE A 416 -11.37 3.11 3.41
CA PHE A 416 -11.65 3.78 2.16
C PHE A 416 -10.35 4.35 1.61
N PHE A 417 -9.97 3.86 0.42
CA PHE A 417 -8.69 4.18 -0.22
C PHE A 417 -8.55 5.68 -0.46
N GLY A 418 -7.38 6.22 -0.08
CA GLY A 418 -7.09 7.64 -0.12
C GLY A 418 -6.49 8.15 -1.44
N ALA A 419 -6.36 9.44 -1.47
CA ALA A 419 -5.66 10.24 -2.47
C ALA A 419 -4.57 11.07 -1.79
N ARG A 420 -4.02 12.08 -2.47
CA ARG A 420 -3.04 13.00 -1.87
C ARG A 420 -3.33 14.44 -2.22
N CYS A 421 -3.23 15.31 -1.21
CA CYS A 421 -3.12 16.73 -1.38
C CYS A 421 -1.65 17.10 -1.66
N ASN A 422 -1.41 17.89 -2.70
CA ASN A 422 -0.11 18.50 -2.99
C ASN A 422 0.06 19.77 -2.12
N LEU A 423 0.71 19.62 -0.97
CA LEU A 423 0.93 20.71 -0.02
C LEU A 423 1.77 21.85 -0.60
N ALA A 424 2.81 21.54 -1.39
CA ALA A 424 3.65 22.55 -2.01
C ALA A 424 2.85 23.41 -3.00
N LYS A 425 1.97 22.79 -3.78
CA LYS A 425 1.05 23.54 -4.66
C LYS A 425 0.02 24.34 -3.86
N THR A 426 -0.46 23.81 -2.75
CA THR A 426 -1.36 24.55 -1.84
C THR A 426 -0.68 25.80 -1.27
N LEU A 427 0.61 25.72 -0.91
CA LEU A 427 1.40 26.88 -0.52
C LEU A 427 1.54 27.91 -1.66
N LEU A 428 1.81 27.43 -2.90
CA LEU A 428 1.90 28.33 -4.07
C LEU A 428 0.56 29.04 -4.38
N LEU A 429 -0.57 28.36 -4.18
CA LEU A 429 -1.90 29.01 -4.26
C LEU A 429 -2.04 30.13 -3.22
N ALA A 430 -1.56 29.90 -2.00
CA ALA A 430 -1.56 30.92 -0.94
C ALA A 430 -0.71 32.13 -1.29
N LEU A 431 0.41 31.92 -1.96
CA LEU A 431 1.32 33.00 -2.42
C LEU A 431 0.82 33.76 -3.65
N ASN A 432 -0.14 33.18 -4.38
CA ASN A 432 -0.69 33.73 -5.63
C ASN A 432 -2.19 34.11 -5.54
N GLU A 433 -2.68 34.49 -4.35
CA GLU A 433 -4.08 34.92 -4.16
C GLU A 433 -5.08 33.82 -4.58
N GLY A 434 -4.75 32.53 -4.43
CA GLY A 434 -5.57 31.41 -4.86
C GLY A 434 -5.52 31.11 -6.35
N ARG A 435 -4.57 31.72 -7.09
CA ARG A 435 -4.32 31.43 -8.51
C ARG A 435 -3.25 30.34 -8.68
N CYS A 436 -3.45 29.43 -9.61
CA CYS A 436 -2.43 28.45 -9.98
C CYS A 436 -1.22 29.14 -10.63
N GLU A 437 -0.05 28.92 -10.12
CA GLU A 437 1.21 29.54 -10.54
C GLU A 437 1.62 29.19 -11.99
N LEU A 438 1.13 28.04 -12.51
CA LEU A 438 1.45 27.60 -13.88
C LEU A 438 0.44 28.09 -14.92
N THR A 439 -0.81 28.29 -14.53
CA THR A 439 -1.90 28.57 -15.50
C THR A 439 -2.57 29.93 -15.28
N GLY A 440 -2.31 30.59 -14.16
CA GLY A 440 -2.99 31.82 -13.76
C GLY A 440 -4.46 31.64 -13.33
N LYS A 441 -5.00 30.41 -13.47
CA LYS A 441 -6.41 30.13 -13.15
C LYS A 441 -6.69 30.34 -11.66
N LYS A 442 -7.67 31.19 -11.33
CA LYS A 442 -8.18 31.34 -9.98
C LYS A 442 -8.95 30.09 -9.56
N VAL A 443 -8.58 29.48 -8.43
CA VAL A 443 -9.16 28.23 -7.93
C VAL A 443 -9.63 28.31 -6.48
N ILE A 444 -9.10 29.26 -5.70
CA ILE A 444 -9.53 29.55 -4.33
C ILE A 444 -9.83 31.03 -4.22
N GLU A 445 -11.01 31.39 -3.73
CA GLU A 445 -11.42 32.75 -3.48
C GLU A 445 -11.01 33.20 -2.06
N GLY A 446 -10.94 34.51 -1.86
CA GLY A 446 -10.76 35.08 -0.53
C GLY A 446 -9.35 35.04 0.05
N ILE A 447 -8.35 34.60 -0.70
CA ILE A 447 -6.94 34.70 -0.27
C ILE A 447 -6.45 36.13 -0.55
N PRO A 448 -5.99 36.88 0.49
CA PRO A 448 -5.47 38.25 0.33
C PRO A 448 -4.19 38.29 -0.52
N ALA A 449 -4.00 39.40 -1.22
CA ALA A 449 -2.76 39.70 -1.91
C ALA A 449 -1.62 39.97 -0.91
N LEU A 450 -0.46 39.36 -1.16
CA LEU A 450 0.77 39.68 -0.43
C LEU A 450 1.36 41.00 -0.96
N LYS A 451 1.42 42.03 -0.11
CA LYS A 451 1.76 43.37 -0.52
C LYS A 451 3.27 43.69 -0.45
N SER A 452 4.00 42.97 0.38
CA SER A 452 5.42 43.22 0.60
C SER A 452 6.29 42.69 -0.54
N ASN A 453 7.44 43.34 -0.80
CA ASN A 453 8.42 42.88 -1.77
C ASN A 453 9.19 41.66 -1.25
N VAL A 454 9.28 41.50 0.05
CA VAL A 454 9.85 40.35 0.75
C VAL A 454 8.70 39.63 1.43
N LEU A 455 8.64 38.30 1.35
CA LEU A 455 7.58 37.51 1.97
C LEU A 455 7.60 37.70 3.50
N ASN A 456 6.45 38.05 4.06
CA ASN A 456 6.26 38.10 5.51
C ASN A 456 5.69 36.77 5.99
N PHE A 457 6.33 36.15 6.98
CA PHE A 457 5.97 34.83 7.46
C PHE A 457 4.53 34.74 7.96
N ASP A 458 4.06 35.71 8.75
CA ASP A 458 2.71 35.69 9.35
C ASP A 458 1.61 35.89 8.29
N GLU A 459 1.86 36.75 7.29
CA GLU A 459 0.96 36.93 6.14
C GLU A 459 0.87 35.63 5.31
N VAL A 460 2.02 34.99 5.03
CA VAL A 460 2.06 33.75 4.30
C VAL A 460 1.33 32.63 5.05
N MET A 461 1.55 32.50 6.37
CA MET A 461 0.86 31.49 7.18
C MET A 461 -0.65 31.75 7.23
N THR A 462 -1.09 32.99 7.31
CA THR A 462 -2.51 33.34 7.24
C THR A 462 -3.14 32.87 5.93
N ASN A 463 -2.50 33.18 4.79
CA ASN A 463 -2.97 32.77 3.47
C ASN A 463 -2.91 31.25 3.28
N PHE A 464 -1.86 30.60 3.79
CA PHE A 464 -1.71 29.17 3.69
C PHE A 464 -2.77 28.42 4.50
N ASN A 465 -3.14 28.91 5.67
CA ASN A 465 -4.24 28.35 6.46
C ASN A 465 -5.59 28.45 5.73
N ILE A 466 -5.86 29.57 5.04
CA ILE A 466 -7.05 29.72 4.19
C ILE A 466 -7.01 28.68 3.05
N ALA A 467 -5.89 28.57 2.37
CA ALA A 467 -5.72 27.60 1.28
C ALA A 467 -5.90 26.16 1.75
N MET A 468 -5.28 25.76 2.87
CA MET A 468 -5.42 24.42 3.44
C MET A 468 -6.87 24.09 3.83
N ARG A 469 -7.60 25.04 4.42
CA ARG A 469 -9.02 24.87 4.78
C ARG A 469 -9.87 24.61 3.53
N GLU A 470 -9.67 25.38 2.47
CA GLU A 470 -10.46 25.21 1.25
C GLU A 470 -10.09 23.92 0.51
N VAL A 471 -8.79 23.58 0.44
CA VAL A 471 -8.35 22.30 -0.14
C VAL A 471 -8.89 21.10 0.65
N SER A 472 -8.90 21.16 1.99
CA SER A 472 -9.47 20.08 2.81
C SER A 472 -10.96 19.87 2.54
N ARG A 473 -11.74 20.96 2.35
CA ARG A 473 -13.17 20.88 1.99
C ARG A 473 -13.38 20.16 0.65
N VAL A 474 -12.71 20.63 -0.40
CA VAL A 474 -12.83 20.01 -1.73
C VAL A 474 -12.35 18.56 -1.72
N TYR A 475 -11.33 18.28 -0.91
CA TYR A 475 -10.80 16.92 -0.77
C TYR A 475 -11.82 15.99 -0.11
N ALA A 476 -12.46 16.42 0.99
CA ALA A 476 -13.48 15.63 1.67
C ALA A 476 -14.70 15.37 0.76
N ASP A 477 -15.20 16.41 0.06
CA ASP A 477 -16.28 16.27 -0.90
C ASP A 477 -15.94 15.28 -2.02
N THR A 478 -14.72 15.36 -2.55
CA THR A 478 -14.24 14.45 -3.60
C THR A 478 -14.23 13.00 -3.12
N MET A 479 -13.68 12.74 -1.94
CA MET A 479 -13.61 11.39 -1.39
C MET A 479 -14.98 10.82 -1.03
N ASN A 480 -15.89 11.65 -0.53
CA ASN A 480 -17.28 11.25 -0.26
C ASN A 480 -17.99 10.79 -1.54
N ILE A 481 -17.85 11.54 -2.64
CA ILE A 481 -18.41 11.17 -3.95
C ILE A 481 -17.84 9.82 -4.42
N ILE A 482 -16.52 9.68 -4.38
CA ILE A 482 -15.85 8.47 -4.87
C ILE A 482 -16.34 7.24 -4.09
N HIS A 483 -16.31 7.26 -2.76
CA HIS A 483 -16.65 6.09 -1.95
C HIS A 483 -18.13 5.77 -1.94
N TYR A 484 -19.00 6.79 -2.05
CA TYR A 484 -20.42 6.56 -2.29
C TYR A 484 -20.66 5.81 -3.60
N MET A 485 -19.98 6.21 -4.68
CA MET A 485 -20.14 5.60 -6.00
C MET A 485 -19.55 4.19 -6.05
N HIS A 486 -18.45 3.93 -5.34
CA HIS A 486 -17.92 2.58 -5.18
C HIS A 486 -18.95 1.65 -4.52
N ASP A 487 -19.52 2.04 -3.41
CA ASP A 487 -20.50 1.22 -2.71
C ASP A 487 -21.80 1.04 -3.52
N LYS A 488 -22.19 2.06 -4.29
CA LYS A 488 -23.42 2.04 -5.07
C LYS A 488 -23.35 1.15 -6.30
N TYR A 489 -22.26 1.24 -7.07
CA TYR A 489 -22.17 0.58 -8.37
C TYR A 489 -21.29 -0.65 -8.37
N TYR A 490 -20.35 -0.73 -7.41
CA TYR A 490 -19.57 -1.92 -7.26
C TYR A 490 -19.10 -2.11 -5.81
N TYR A 491 -19.82 -2.95 -5.11
CA TYR A 491 -19.50 -3.34 -3.74
C TYR A 491 -18.51 -4.52 -3.72
N GLU A 492 -17.40 -4.39 -3.00
CA GLU A 492 -16.32 -5.39 -2.92
C GLU A 492 -16.73 -6.59 -2.05
N LYS A 493 -17.73 -7.33 -2.50
CA LYS A 493 -18.49 -8.30 -1.70
C LYS A 493 -17.68 -9.50 -1.22
N SER A 494 -16.66 -9.95 -1.99
CA SER A 494 -15.84 -11.09 -1.58
C SER A 494 -14.95 -10.79 -0.38
N GLN A 495 -14.30 -9.63 -0.38
CA GLN A 495 -13.52 -9.19 0.78
C GLN A 495 -14.42 -8.85 1.97
N MET A 496 -15.51 -8.12 1.73
CA MET A 496 -16.45 -7.73 2.78
C MET A 496 -17.17 -8.93 3.41
N ALA A 497 -17.30 -10.05 2.69
CA ALA A 497 -17.84 -11.30 3.25
C ALA A 497 -16.94 -11.91 4.35
N LEU A 498 -15.65 -11.58 4.31
CA LEU A 498 -14.62 -12.04 5.26
C LEU A 498 -14.28 -11.00 6.33
N ILE A 499 -15.15 -10.01 6.53
CA ILE A 499 -15.02 -8.93 7.52
C ILE A 499 -16.29 -8.91 8.36
N ASP A 500 -16.26 -8.32 9.55
CA ASP A 500 -17.45 -8.12 10.37
C ASP A 500 -18.53 -7.32 9.63
N THR A 501 -19.78 -7.58 9.91
CA THR A 501 -20.90 -6.98 9.16
C THR A 501 -20.99 -5.46 9.31
N ASN A 502 -20.58 -4.93 10.45
CA ASN A 502 -20.53 -3.49 10.70
C ASN A 502 -19.12 -3.10 11.17
N PRO A 503 -18.14 -3.07 10.26
CA PRO A 503 -16.76 -2.74 10.59
C PRO A 503 -16.59 -1.26 10.90
N HIS A 504 -15.56 -0.92 11.69
CA HIS A 504 -15.09 0.45 11.77
C HIS A 504 -14.50 0.88 10.42
N ILE A 505 -14.81 2.09 9.96
CA ILE A 505 -14.41 2.60 8.64
C ILE A 505 -13.42 3.74 8.81
N ASN A 506 -12.21 3.59 8.30
CA ASN A 506 -11.25 4.67 8.14
C ASN A 506 -11.37 5.28 6.74
N LEU A 507 -11.31 6.60 6.63
CA LEU A 507 -11.19 7.31 5.36
C LEU A 507 -9.78 7.87 5.23
N ALA A 508 -8.99 7.25 4.38
CA ALA A 508 -7.61 7.61 4.18
C ALA A 508 -7.49 8.91 3.38
N TYR A 509 -6.89 9.91 3.97
CA TYR A 509 -6.36 11.09 3.29
C TYR A 509 -4.85 11.00 3.21
N GLY A 510 -4.22 11.85 2.42
CA GLY A 510 -2.77 11.88 2.33
C GLY A 510 -2.25 13.23 1.88
N VAL A 511 -0.98 13.48 2.20
CA VAL A 511 -0.26 14.68 1.78
C VAL A 511 1.06 14.31 1.11
N ALA A 512 1.47 15.14 0.15
CA ALA A 512 2.75 15.06 -0.54
C ALA A 512 3.45 16.42 -0.52
N GLY A 513 4.79 16.42 -0.50
CA GLY A 513 5.59 17.64 -0.53
C GLY A 513 5.80 18.28 0.85
N LEU A 514 5.73 17.50 1.93
CA LEU A 514 5.92 17.99 3.30
C LEU A 514 7.28 18.67 3.50
N SER A 515 8.37 18.04 3.06
CA SER A 515 9.72 18.61 3.17
C SER A 515 9.89 19.93 2.44
N ILE A 516 9.26 20.07 1.25
CA ILE A 516 9.28 21.31 0.48
C ILE A 516 8.58 22.42 1.23
N VAL A 517 7.43 22.13 1.84
CA VAL A 517 6.68 23.14 2.62
C VAL A 517 7.44 23.53 3.88
N ALA A 518 8.01 22.55 4.59
CA ALA A 518 8.82 22.80 5.79
C ALA A 518 10.02 23.69 5.47
N ASP A 519 10.79 23.36 4.42
CA ASP A 519 11.93 24.15 3.97
C ASP A 519 11.53 25.54 3.46
N SER A 520 10.40 25.63 2.73
CA SER A 520 9.88 26.92 2.25
C SER A 520 9.48 27.85 3.37
N LEU A 521 8.80 27.33 4.40
CA LEU A 521 8.43 28.11 5.58
C LEU A 521 9.67 28.49 6.41
N SER A 522 10.67 27.62 6.47
CA SER A 522 11.96 27.91 7.07
C SER A 522 12.69 29.04 6.34
N ALA A 523 12.76 28.99 5.01
CA ALA A 523 13.34 30.04 4.20
C ALA A 523 12.64 31.40 4.42
N ILE A 524 11.30 31.42 4.40
CA ILE A 524 10.51 32.64 4.61
C ILE A 524 10.71 33.20 6.02
N LYS A 525 10.93 32.35 7.02
CA LYS A 525 11.07 32.77 8.42
C LYS A 525 12.48 33.24 8.78
N PHE A 526 13.51 32.56 8.25
CA PHE A 526 14.89 32.75 8.70
C PHE A 526 15.81 33.41 7.67
N ALA A 527 15.40 33.48 6.39
CA ALA A 527 16.09 34.20 5.35
C ALA A 527 15.21 35.34 4.76
N SER A 528 15.69 36.03 3.75
CA SER A 528 14.93 37.04 3.01
C SER A 528 14.49 36.45 1.65
N VAL A 529 13.19 36.16 1.50
CA VAL A 529 12.64 35.57 0.29
C VAL A 529 11.85 36.61 -0.49
N THR A 530 12.30 36.93 -1.70
CA THR A 530 11.67 37.85 -2.62
C THR A 530 11.01 37.11 -3.78
N PRO A 531 9.66 37.19 -3.93
CA PRO A 531 8.99 36.55 -5.05
C PRO A 531 9.29 37.26 -6.37
N VAL A 532 9.62 36.49 -7.41
CA VAL A 532 9.76 36.98 -8.79
C VAL A 532 8.41 36.79 -9.49
N ARG A 533 7.81 37.92 -9.90
CA ARG A 533 6.48 37.95 -10.53
C ARG A 533 6.58 38.20 -12.02
N ASN A 534 5.72 37.52 -12.78
CA ASN A 534 5.53 37.81 -14.21
C ASN A 534 4.64 39.03 -14.43
N GLU A 535 4.36 39.37 -15.69
CA GLU A 535 3.52 40.54 -16.10
C GLU A 535 2.08 40.47 -15.56
N ASP A 536 1.55 39.27 -15.33
CA ASP A 536 0.22 39.03 -14.75
C ASP A 536 0.21 39.08 -13.22
N GLY A 537 1.37 39.39 -12.60
CA GLY A 537 1.55 39.43 -11.15
C GLY A 537 1.63 38.07 -10.48
N LEU A 538 1.77 36.94 -11.24
CA LEU A 538 1.97 35.62 -10.69
C LEU A 538 3.42 35.43 -10.26
N THR A 539 3.61 34.91 -9.06
CA THR A 539 4.91 34.50 -8.56
C THR A 539 5.33 33.22 -9.30
N ILE A 540 6.39 33.28 -10.06
CA ILE A 540 6.91 32.20 -10.89
C ILE A 540 8.28 31.67 -10.41
N ASP A 541 8.99 32.44 -9.56
CA ASP A 541 10.28 32.08 -8.99
C ASP A 541 10.54 32.87 -7.71
N PHE A 542 11.63 32.56 -7.00
CA PHE A 542 12.02 33.20 -5.74
C PHE A 542 13.51 33.52 -5.71
N LYS A 543 13.86 34.69 -5.17
CA LYS A 543 15.22 35.04 -4.79
C LYS A 543 15.38 34.91 -3.29
N ILE A 544 16.34 34.15 -2.86
CA ILE A 544 16.62 33.87 -1.46
C ILE A 544 17.95 34.52 -1.09
N ASP A 545 17.95 35.33 -0.06
CA ASP A 545 19.14 35.96 0.51
C ASP A 545 19.24 35.60 1.99
N GLY A 546 20.37 35.01 2.39
CA GLY A 546 20.60 34.49 3.73
C GLY A 546 20.51 32.96 3.82
N GLU A 547 20.93 32.44 4.96
CA GLU A 547 20.90 31.00 5.28
C GLU A 547 19.67 30.65 6.12
N PHE A 548 19.17 29.44 5.94
CA PHE A 548 18.05 28.89 6.71
C PHE A 548 18.22 27.39 6.94
N PRO A 549 17.66 26.82 8.02
CA PRO A 549 17.76 25.39 8.28
C PRO A 549 16.90 24.58 7.32
N PHE A 550 17.46 23.44 6.85
CA PHE A 550 16.77 22.44 6.04
C PHE A 550 16.31 21.27 6.89
N TYR A 551 15.11 20.77 6.60
CA TYR A 551 14.54 19.55 7.17
C TYR A 551 15.43 18.35 6.87
N GLY A 552 15.60 17.46 7.87
CA GLY A 552 16.45 16.28 7.75
C GLY A 552 17.85 16.42 8.38
N ASN A 553 18.07 17.46 9.20
CA ASN A 553 19.35 17.73 9.85
C ASN A 553 19.26 17.78 11.40
N ASP A 554 18.16 17.24 11.96
CA ASP A 554 17.85 17.25 13.38
C ASP A 554 17.79 18.68 13.96
N ASP A 555 17.27 19.63 13.17
CA ASP A 555 17.12 21.05 13.57
C ASP A 555 15.66 21.36 13.89
N ASP A 556 15.36 21.56 15.17
CA ASP A 556 13.99 21.82 15.66
C ASP A 556 13.33 23.04 15.05
N ARG A 557 14.10 24.01 14.52
CA ARG A 557 13.55 25.22 13.90
C ARG A 557 12.74 24.92 12.64
N VAL A 558 13.17 23.93 11.84
CA VAL A 558 12.50 23.51 10.61
C VAL A 558 11.66 22.26 10.83
N ASP A 559 12.13 21.30 11.67
CA ASP A 559 11.39 20.09 11.99
C ASP A 559 10.01 20.42 12.63
N TYR A 560 9.91 21.53 13.34
CA TYR A 560 8.66 22.08 13.83
C TYR A 560 7.60 22.25 12.73
N PHE A 561 7.97 22.82 11.58
CA PHE A 561 7.01 23.00 10.48
C PHE A 561 6.58 21.66 9.88
N ALA A 562 7.52 20.73 9.72
CA ALA A 562 7.20 19.39 9.21
C ALA A 562 6.21 18.66 10.12
N ARG A 563 6.30 18.85 11.44
CA ARG A 563 5.39 18.26 12.42
C ARG A 563 4.03 18.95 12.44
N GLU A 564 3.97 20.28 12.49
CA GLU A 564 2.73 21.03 12.74
C GLU A 564 1.80 21.09 11.53
N ILE A 565 2.33 21.08 10.29
CA ILE A 565 1.49 21.15 9.08
C ILE A 565 0.54 19.94 8.95
N PRO A 566 0.98 18.68 9.07
CA PRO A 566 0.07 17.53 9.06
C PRO A 566 -0.93 17.55 10.22
N ILE A 567 -0.53 17.97 11.41
CA ILE A 567 -1.42 18.11 12.58
C ILE A 567 -2.57 19.06 12.24
N TYR A 568 -2.24 20.24 11.74
CA TYR A 568 -3.25 21.24 11.38
C TYR A 568 -4.14 20.75 10.22
N PHE A 569 -3.56 20.19 9.15
CA PHE A 569 -4.34 19.71 8.01
C PHE A 569 -5.29 18.56 8.41
N ASN A 570 -4.84 17.64 9.25
CA ASN A 570 -5.68 16.56 9.79
C ASN A 570 -6.82 17.10 10.66
N SER A 571 -6.57 18.15 11.46
CA SER A 571 -7.63 18.78 12.27
C SER A 571 -8.74 19.35 11.41
N LEU A 572 -8.39 19.97 10.26
CA LEU A 572 -9.38 20.47 9.30
C LEU A 572 -10.23 19.36 8.67
N LEU A 573 -9.61 18.24 8.32
CA LEU A 573 -10.32 17.07 7.77
C LEU A 573 -11.30 16.46 8.78
N LYS A 574 -10.92 16.41 10.06
CA LYS A 574 -11.77 15.88 11.13
C LYS A 574 -13.02 16.73 11.43
N GLU A 575 -13.04 18.00 11.03
CA GLU A 575 -14.21 18.88 11.15
C GLU A 575 -15.27 18.62 10.07
N LEU A 576 -14.93 17.88 9.01
CA LEU A 576 -15.77 17.73 7.82
C LEU A 576 -16.59 16.42 7.84
N PRO A 577 -17.81 16.44 7.30
CA PRO A 577 -18.63 15.24 7.23
C PRO A 577 -18.04 14.23 6.24
N THR A 578 -18.10 12.94 6.60
CA THR A 578 -17.59 11.85 5.79
C THR A 578 -18.69 10.85 5.43
N TYR A 579 -18.55 10.20 4.28
CA TYR A 579 -19.45 9.12 3.86
C TYR A 579 -19.41 7.98 4.86
N LYS A 580 -20.60 7.49 5.28
CA LYS A 580 -20.77 6.45 6.32
C LYS A 580 -20.14 6.81 7.67
N ASN A 581 -19.94 8.07 7.97
CA ASN A 581 -19.24 8.54 9.18
C ASN A 581 -17.85 7.90 9.35
N ALA A 582 -17.16 7.67 8.24
CA ALA A 582 -15.80 7.13 8.26
C ALA A 582 -14.84 8.07 9.00
N GLU A 583 -13.94 7.52 9.80
CA GLU A 583 -12.95 8.30 10.56
C GLU A 583 -11.85 8.81 9.63
N PRO A 584 -11.63 10.14 9.52
CA PRO A 584 -10.51 10.68 8.76
C PRO A 584 -9.16 10.25 9.35
N THR A 585 -8.31 9.66 8.52
CA THR A 585 -6.90 9.36 8.82
C THR A 585 -6.02 10.04 7.77
N LEU A 586 -4.79 10.41 8.13
CA LEU A 586 -3.86 11.09 7.25
C LEU A 586 -2.59 10.25 7.04
N SER A 587 -2.06 10.24 5.81
CA SER A 587 -0.75 9.68 5.49
C SER A 587 0.21 10.73 4.93
N ILE A 588 1.50 10.55 5.21
CA ILE A 588 2.60 11.29 4.57
C ILE A 588 3.29 10.32 3.62
N LEU A 589 2.86 10.34 2.34
CA LEU A 589 3.23 9.31 1.37
C LEU A 589 3.10 9.83 -0.06
N THR A 590 4.06 9.53 -0.95
CA THR A 590 4.06 9.98 -2.35
C THR A 590 3.91 8.86 -3.38
N ILE A 591 4.08 7.61 -3.01
CA ILE A 591 4.15 6.46 -3.93
C ILE A 591 5.32 6.66 -4.91
N THR A 592 5.16 6.35 -6.20
CA THR A 592 6.13 6.64 -7.29
C THR A 592 5.83 7.97 -8.02
N SER A 593 4.95 8.81 -7.46
CA SER A 593 4.44 10.01 -8.14
C SER A 593 5.33 11.24 -7.99
N ASN A 594 6.52 11.13 -7.41
CA ASN A 594 7.45 12.24 -7.14
C ASN A 594 7.74 13.08 -8.36
N VAL A 595 8.00 12.44 -9.51
CA VAL A 595 8.26 13.10 -10.80
C VAL A 595 7.02 13.85 -11.29
N VAL A 596 5.83 13.26 -11.13
CA VAL A 596 4.56 13.90 -11.55
C VAL A 596 4.27 15.13 -10.71
N TYR A 597 4.50 15.07 -9.38
CA TYR A 597 4.37 16.24 -8.51
C TYR A 597 5.33 17.35 -8.92
N GLY A 598 6.58 17.03 -9.20
CA GLY A 598 7.56 18.02 -9.65
C GLY A 598 7.14 18.74 -10.91
N LYS A 599 6.65 18.01 -11.92
CA LYS A 599 6.16 18.57 -13.18
C LYS A 599 4.93 19.48 -13.05
N LYS A 600 4.09 19.23 -12.06
CA LYS A 600 2.84 19.97 -11.82
C LYS A 600 2.97 21.10 -10.80
N THR A 601 4.15 21.34 -10.23
CA THR A 601 4.38 22.33 -9.18
C THR A 601 5.49 23.29 -9.57
N GLY A 602 5.20 24.59 -9.57
CA GLY A 602 6.14 25.67 -9.88
C GLY A 602 7.34 25.73 -8.93
N ALA A 603 8.25 26.70 -9.14
CA ALA A 603 9.33 26.96 -8.19
C ALA A 603 8.78 27.27 -6.80
N THR A 604 9.53 26.92 -5.75
CA THR A 604 9.11 27.04 -4.35
C THR A 604 10.09 27.89 -3.53
N PRO A 605 9.65 28.54 -2.44
CA PRO A 605 10.47 29.46 -1.65
C PRO A 605 11.75 28.89 -1.05
N ASP A 606 11.87 27.55 -0.99
CA ASP A 606 13.06 26.81 -0.55
C ASP A 606 14.15 26.68 -1.63
N GLY A 607 13.92 27.24 -2.82
CA GLY A 607 14.85 27.17 -3.97
C GLY A 607 14.66 25.98 -4.88
N ARG A 608 13.64 25.12 -4.70
CA ARG A 608 13.31 24.05 -5.63
C ARG A 608 12.76 24.64 -6.94
N ALA A 609 13.37 24.33 -8.05
CA ALA A 609 12.91 24.78 -9.37
C ALA A 609 11.70 23.97 -9.88
N LEU A 610 10.93 24.55 -10.81
CA LEU A 610 9.89 23.82 -11.56
C LEU A 610 10.47 22.54 -12.19
N GLY A 611 9.73 21.45 -12.08
CA GLY A 611 10.09 20.17 -12.69
C GLY A 611 10.96 19.27 -11.83
N ILE A 612 11.61 19.79 -10.79
CA ILE A 612 12.38 18.97 -9.85
C ILE A 612 11.43 18.05 -9.07
N PRO A 613 11.68 16.72 -9.07
CA PRO A 613 10.84 15.77 -8.34
C PRO A 613 10.74 16.07 -6.84
N PHE A 614 9.64 15.64 -6.22
CA PHE A 614 9.50 15.69 -4.76
C PHE A 614 10.31 14.58 -4.10
N ALA A 615 10.67 14.78 -2.83
CA ALA A 615 11.17 13.70 -2.00
C ALA A 615 10.06 12.68 -1.70
N PRO A 616 10.39 11.38 -1.48
CA PRO A 616 9.40 10.35 -1.18
C PRO A 616 8.84 10.50 0.25
N GLY A 617 7.53 10.55 0.37
CA GLY A 617 6.84 10.55 1.67
C GLY A 617 7.32 11.65 2.62
N ALA A 618 7.83 11.23 3.76
CA ALA A 618 8.35 12.10 4.82
C ALA A 618 9.85 12.40 4.70
N ASN A 619 10.51 11.92 3.65
CA ASN A 619 11.94 12.15 3.45
C ASN A 619 12.27 13.64 3.29
N PRO A 620 13.44 14.08 3.75
CA PRO A 620 14.02 15.34 3.36
C PRO A 620 14.20 15.46 1.83
N MET A 621 14.23 16.67 1.31
CA MET A 621 14.57 16.89 -0.11
C MET A 621 16.00 16.40 -0.41
N HIS A 622 16.16 15.83 -1.59
CA HIS A 622 17.43 15.22 -2.02
C HIS A 622 18.63 16.15 -1.84
N GLY A 623 19.65 15.67 -1.14
CA GLY A 623 20.91 16.39 -0.89
C GLY A 623 20.85 17.51 0.14
N ARG A 624 19.72 17.68 0.85
CA ARG A 624 19.58 18.68 1.93
C ARG A 624 19.86 18.13 3.32
N ASP A 625 19.77 16.84 3.50
CA ASP A 625 20.08 16.10 4.74
C ASP A 625 21.58 15.86 4.88
N SER A 626 22.33 16.93 5.09
CA SER A 626 23.80 16.95 5.05
C SER A 626 24.49 16.55 6.35
N ASN A 627 23.74 16.43 7.47
CA ASN A 627 24.27 16.10 8.80
C ASN A 627 24.37 14.59 9.07
N GLY A 628 24.23 13.76 8.01
CA GLY A 628 24.37 12.30 8.09
C GLY A 628 23.07 11.54 8.35
N ALA A 629 23.18 10.23 8.30
CA ALA A 629 22.04 9.30 8.37
C ALA A 629 21.20 9.45 9.64
N LEU A 630 21.85 9.53 10.80
CA LEU A 630 21.15 9.58 12.09
C LEU A 630 20.39 10.90 12.29
N ALA A 631 20.91 12.00 11.76
CA ALA A 631 20.22 13.30 11.82
C ALA A 631 18.97 13.29 10.94
N SER A 632 19.07 12.72 9.71
CA SER A 632 17.92 12.57 8.81
C SER A 632 16.82 11.70 9.44
N LEU A 633 17.17 10.55 9.99
CA LEU A 633 16.23 9.68 10.69
C LEU A 633 15.60 10.36 11.92
N SER A 634 16.39 11.15 12.68
CA SER A 634 15.89 11.87 13.87
C SER A 634 14.85 12.93 13.48
N SER A 635 15.05 13.71 12.42
CA SER A 635 14.06 14.66 11.93
C SER A 635 12.73 13.99 11.58
N VAL A 636 12.77 12.85 10.87
CA VAL A 636 11.55 12.11 10.49
C VAL A 636 10.87 11.51 11.72
N ALA A 637 11.63 11.03 12.72
CA ALA A 637 11.07 10.47 13.94
C ALA A 637 10.27 11.47 14.80
N LYS A 638 10.48 12.80 14.59
CA LYS A 638 9.72 13.85 15.29
C LYS A 638 8.29 14.06 14.76
N LEU A 639 7.94 13.44 13.63
CA LEU A 639 6.59 13.56 13.06
C LEU A 639 5.57 12.85 13.94
N ASP A 640 4.42 13.48 14.14
CA ASP A 640 3.36 12.96 15.01
C ASP A 640 2.54 11.88 14.31
N TYR A 641 2.68 10.62 14.77
CA TYR A 641 1.90 9.49 14.25
C TYR A 641 0.40 9.64 14.55
N ASN A 642 0.01 10.21 15.70
CA ASN A 642 -1.41 10.35 16.05
C ASN A 642 -2.19 11.28 15.12
N SER A 643 -1.51 12.21 14.46
CA SER A 643 -2.09 13.04 13.40
C SER A 643 -1.97 12.42 12.01
N SER A 644 -1.16 11.38 11.87
CA SER A 644 -0.84 10.74 10.57
C SER A 644 -1.00 9.22 10.63
N MET A 645 -2.11 8.76 11.22
CA MET A 645 -2.37 7.33 11.50
C MET A 645 -2.57 6.45 10.24
N ASP A 646 -2.71 7.04 9.05
CA ASP A 646 -2.67 6.33 7.77
C ASP A 646 -1.22 6.09 7.28
N GLY A 647 -0.24 6.51 8.09
CA GLY A 647 1.16 6.16 8.01
C GLY A 647 2.09 7.28 7.55
N ILE A 648 3.33 7.19 8.03
CA ILE A 648 4.42 8.13 7.75
C ILE A 648 5.52 7.34 7.02
N SER A 649 5.59 7.45 5.70
CA SER A 649 6.56 6.71 4.91
C SER A 649 7.93 7.37 4.93
N ASN A 650 8.95 6.63 5.37
CA ASN A 650 10.35 7.02 5.28
C ASN A 650 11.14 5.99 4.46
N THR A 651 12.03 6.46 3.58
CA THR A 651 12.91 5.61 2.78
C THR A 651 14.37 5.93 3.08
N PHE A 652 15.05 4.96 3.64
CA PHE A 652 16.45 5.06 4.04
C PHE A 652 17.33 4.29 3.04
N SER A 653 18.26 5.00 2.41
CA SER A 653 19.21 4.40 1.46
C SER A 653 20.63 4.58 1.99
N ILE A 654 21.34 3.47 2.18
CA ILE A 654 22.69 3.45 2.73
C ILE A 654 23.61 2.58 1.90
N VAL A 655 24.86 3.05 1.74
CA VAL A 655 25.89 2.29 1.04
C VAL A 655 26.37 1.14 1.94
N PRO A 656 26.50 -0.11 1.43
CA PRO A 656 26.84 -1.27 2.28
C PRO A 656 28.09 -1.08 3.17
N LYS A 657 29.14 -0.43 2.64
CA LYS A 657 30.38 -0.17 3.39
C LYS A 657 30.20 0.70 4.64
N THR A 658 29.19 1.58 4.63
CA THR A 658 28.87 2.47 5.77
C THR A 658 28.28 1.70 6.94
N LEU A 659 27.60 0.59 6.67
CA LEU A 659 27.12 -0.32 7.72
C LEU A 659 28.24 -1.14 8.36
N GLY A 660 29.40 -1.27 7.72
CA GLY A 660 30.55 -1.99 8.27
C GLY A 660 31.30 -2.82 7.22
N PRO A 661 32.54 -3.24 7.54
CA PRO A 661 33.37 -4.01 6.63
C PRO A 661 32.97 -5.47 6.46
N THR A 662 32.33 -6.10 7.49
CA THR A 662 31.89 -7.50 7.41
C THR A 662 30.36 -7.61 7.39
N ASN A 663 29.84 -8.74 6.94
CA ASN A 663 28.39 -8.97 6.89
C ASN A 663 27.77 -8.98 8.31
N GLU A 664 28.46 -9.56 9.29
CA GLU A 664 28.02 -9.60 10.68
C GLU A 664 27.89 -8.17 11.24
N GLN A 665 28.91 -7.34 11.06
CA GLN A 665 28.89 -5.94 11.51
C GLN A 665 27.79 -5.12 10.78
N ARG A 666 27.59 -5.37 9.49
CA ARG A 666 26.50 -4.71 8.75
C ARG A 666 25.13 -5.05 9.32
N THR A 667 24.93 -6.34 9.65
CA THR A 667 23.69 -6.83 10.23
C THR A 667 23.46 -6.21 11.61
N GLU A 668 24.45 -6.27 12.52
CA GLU A 668 24.38 -5.71 13.87
C GLU A 668 24.14 -4.19 13.85
N ASN A 669 24.83 -3.47 12.97
CA ASN A 669 24.67 -2.02 12.85
C ASN A 669 23.29 -1.64 12.29
N LEU A 670 22.77 -2.40 11.31
CA LEU A 670 21.42 -2.15 10.78
C LEU A 670 20.34 -2.42 11.86
N VAL A 671 20.47 -3.49 12.65
CA VAL A 671 19.58 -3.76 13.80
C VAL A 671 19.63 -2.58 14.78
N SER A 672 20.84 -2.12 15.13
CA SER A 672 21.03 -0.99 16.07
C SER A 672 20.40 0.31 15.55
N ILE A 673 20.53 0.59 14.25
CA ILE A 673 19.87 1.76 13.61
C ILE A 673 18.35 1.66 13.73
N MET A 674 17.79 0.48 13.43
CA MET A 674 16.33 0.26 13.49
C MET A 674 15.82 0.37 14.93
N ASP A 675 16.48 -0.26 15.90
CA ASP A 675 16.12 -0.14 17.32
C ASP A 675 16.21 1.33 17.80
N GLY A 676 17.27 2.05 17.42
CA GLY A 676 17.43 3.47 17.75
C GLY A 676 16.39 4.37 17.09
N TYR A 677 16.01 4.10 15.84
CA TYR A 677 14.99 4.87 15.11
C TYR A 677 13.59 4.65 15.71
N PHE A 678 13.19 3.39 15.90
CA PHE A 678 11.87 3.07 16.42
C PHE A 678 11.70 3.41 17.90
N SER A 679 12.78 3.42 18.70
CA SER A 679 12.74 3.91 20.09
C SER A 679 12.43 5.41 20.21
N LYS A 680 12.58 6.18 19.13
CA LYS A 680 12.16 7.60 19.05
C LYS A 680 10.71 7.78 18.58
N ASN A 681 9.88 6.75 18.62
CA ASN A 681 8.49 6.74 18.13
C ASN A 681 8.37 7.00 16.63
N ALA A 682 9.40 6.71 15.85
CA ALA A 682 9.29 6.69 14.39
C ALA A 682 8.33 5.58 13.95
N HIS A 683 7.59 5.80 12.86
CA HIS A 683 6.54 4.87 12.44
C HIS A 683 7.04 3.79 11.49
N HIS A 684 7.69 4.15 10.38
CA HIS A 684 7.97 3.25 9.27
C HIS A 684 9.36 3.48 8.68
N LEU A 685 9.98 2.42 8.19
CA LEU A 685 11.25 2.47 7.49
C LEU A 685 11.30 1.51 6.29
N ASN A 686 11.48 2.05 5.10
CA ASN A 686 12.03 1.33 3.96
C ASN A 686 13.54 1.31 4.05
N VAL A 687 14.18 0.16 3.84
CA VAL A 687 15.64 0.04 3.86
C VAL A 687 16.13 -0.39 2.49
N ASN A 688 16.96 0.46 1.86
CA ASN A 688 17.74 0.15 0.66
C ASN A 688 19.21 0.05 1.02
N VAL A 689 19.83 -1.08 0.79
CA VAL A 689 21.27 -1.26 0.94
C VAL A 689 21.88 -1.45 -0.45
N LEU A 690 22.18 -0.35 -1.10
CA LEU A 690 22.58 -0.28 -2.52
C LEU A 690 23.62 0.81 -2.69
N ASP A 691 24.37 0.75 -3.78
CA ASP A 691 25.21 1.86 -4.23
C ASP A 691 24.71 2.46 -5.55
N ARG A 692 25.09 3.71 -5.77
CA ARG A 692 24.66 4.48 -6.94
C ARG A 692 25.20 3.90 -8.24
N GLU A 693 26.39 3.34 -8.23
CA GLU A 693 27.05 2.76 -9.40
C GLU A 693 26.30 1.55 -9.93
N MET A 694 25.82 0.67 -9.00
CA MET A 694 24.97 -0.46 -9.36
C MET A 694 23.68 0.00 -10.05
N LEU A 695 23.02 1.05 -9.55
CA LEU A 695 21.80 1.58 -10.15
C LEU A 695 22.04 2.19 -11.55
N LEU A 696 23.14 2.89 -11.73
CA LEU A 696 23.54 3.42 -13.04
C LEU A 696 23.82 2.27 -14.02
N ASP A 697 24.51 1.24 -13.59
CA ASP A 697 24.76 0.05 -14.39
C ASP A 697 23.47 -0.69 -14.76
N ALA A 698 22.54 -0.83 -13.82
CA ALA A 698 21.22 -1.43 -14.06
C ALA A 698 20.35 -0.63 -15.04
N MET A 699 20.56 0.68 -15.18
CA MET A 699 19.91 1.50 -16.21
C MET A 699 20.42 1.20 -17.62
N GLU A 700 21.72 0.91 -17.75
CA GLU A 700 22.37 0.68 -19.04
C GLU A 700 22.34 -0.79 -19.46
N ARG A 701 22.30 -1.72 -18.49
CA ARG A 701 22.28 -3.19 -18.69
C ARG A 701 21.16 -3.86 -17.92
N PRO A 702 19.88 -3.52 -18.20
CA PRO A 702 18.73 -3.99 -17.41
C PRO A 702 18.57 -5.52 -17.41
N GLU A 703 19.08 -6.21 -18.41
CA GLU A 703 19.06 -7.67 -18.54
C GLU A 703 19.92 -8.39 -17.48
N GLU A 704 20.97 -7.72 -16.98
CA GLU A 704 21.82 -8.24 -15.91
C GLU A 704 21.17 -8.14 -14.52
N TYR A 705 20.12 -7.30 -14.41
CA TYR A 705 19.45 -6.98 -13.15
C TYR A 705 17.94 -7.28 -13.15
N PRO A 706 17.48 -8.45 -13.64
CA PRO A 706 16.06 -8.70 -13.91
C PRO A 706 15.16 -8.68 -12.67
N GLN A 707 15.73 -8.88 -11.48
CA GLN A 707 15.01 -8.90 -10.20
C GLN A 707 15.47 -7.79 -9.23
N LEU A 708 16.27 -6.82 -9.70
CA LEU A 708 16.73 -5.73 -8.82
C LEU A 708 15.52 -5.00 -8.25
N THR A 709 15.36 -5.15 -6.96
CA THR A 709 14.25 -4.57 -6.19
C THR A 709 14.74 -3.35 -5.45
N ILE A 710 13.96 -2.29 -5.48
CA ILE A 710 14.21 -1.06 -4.74
C ILE A 710 12.96 -0.60 -3.99
N ARG A 711 13.16 -0.14 -2.75
CA ARG A 711 12.14 0.50 -1.96
C ARG A 711 11.98 1.95 -2.41
N VAL A 712 10.75 2.39 -2.67
CA VAL A 712 10.50 3.73 -3.22
C VAL A 712 9.79 4.67 -2.25
N SER A 713 8.60 4.33 -1.81
CA SER A 713 7.84 5.08 -0.79
C SER A 713 6.70 4.19 -0.28
N GLY A 714 6.93 3.45 0.79
CA GLY A 714 5.97 2.52 1.39
C GLY A 714 5.83 1.17 0.68
N TYR A 715 6.45 0.96 -0.48
CA TYR A 715 6.51 -0.33 -1.16
C TYR A 715 7.75 -0.45 -2.04
N ALA A 716 7.98 -1.64 -2.57
CA ALA A 716 9.08 -1.91 -3.48
C ALA A 716 8.61 -1.98 -4.93
N VAL A 717 9.55 -1.74 -5.84
CA VAL A 717 9.37 -1.92 -7.28
C VAL A 717 10.59 -2.62 -7.87
N ASN A 718 10.41 -3.21 -9.03
CA ASN A 718 11.54 -3.67 -9.81
C ASN A 718 12.17 -2.45 -10.52
N PHE A 719 13.42 -2.11 -10.20
CA PHE A 719 14.10 -0.90 -10.66
C PHE A 719 14.12 -0.76 -12.18
N VAL A 720 14.33 -1.86 -12.89
CA VAL A 720 14.42 -1.85 -14.37
C VAL A 720 13.06 -1.65 -15.06
N ARG A 721 11.95 -1.68 -14.30
CA ARG A 721 10.61 -1.35 -14.81
C ARG A 721 10.21 0.11 -14.63
N LEU A 722 10.98 0.87 -13.88
CA LEU A 722 10.76 2.31 -13.72
C LEU A 722 11.05 3.03 -15.04
N THR A 723 10.30 4.10 -15.30
CA THR A 723 10.68 5.04 -16.39
C THR A 723 12.03 5.66 -16.09
N ARG A 724 12.77 6.08 -17.13
CA ARG A 724 14.08 6.70 -16.94
C ARG A 724 14.04 7.91 -16.00
N ALA A 725 12.98 8.70 -16.03
CA ALA A 725 12.80 9.82 -15.12
C ALA A 725 12.66 9.39 -13.66
N GLN A 726 11.94 8.29 -13.40
CA GLN A 726 11.81 7.71 -12.06
C GLN A 726 13.11 7.05 -11.59
N GLN A 727 13.83 6.36 -12.48
CA GLN A 727 15.16 5.81 -12.16
C GLN A 727 16.13 6.92 -11.75
N MET A 728 16.16 8.02 -12.51
CA MET A 728 17.00 9.19 -12.18
C MET A 728 16.57 9.86 -10.87
N GLU A 729 15.27 9.91 -10.56
CA GLU A 729 14.78 10.40 -9.27
C GLU A 729 15.35 9.53 -8.14
N VAL A 730 15.26 8.21 -8.25
CA VAL A 730 15.80 7.27 -7.26
C VAL A 730 17.32 7.46 -7.09
N ILE A 731 18.07 7.58 -8.18
CA ILE A 731 19.53 7.77 -8.15
C ILE A 731 19.93 9.13 -7.54
N SER A 732 19.05 10.14 -7.64
CA SER A 732 19.27 11.46 -7.04
C SER A 732 19.04 11.53 -5.52
N ARG A 733 18.44 10.49 -4.93
CA ARG A 733 18.19 10.43 -3.49
C ARG A 733 19.49 10.42 -2.69
N SER A 734 19.40 10.77 -1.42
CA SER A 734 20.54 10.64 -0.50
C SER A 734 20.89 9.17 -0.30
N PHE A 735 22.13 8.81 -0.63
CA PHE A 735 22.75 7.55 -0.27
C PHE A 735 23.78 7.86 0.81
N PHE A 736 23.49 7.50 2.04
CA PHE A 736 24.36 7.82 3.14
C PHE A 736 25.69 7.05 3.06
N GLU A 737 26.77 7.79 3.00
CA GLU A 737 28.15 7.30 3.00
C GLU A 737 28.81 7.46 4.40
N ALA A 738 28.11 8.13 5.31
CA ALA A 738 28.48 8.32 6.73
C ALA A 738 27.24 8.23 7.63
N MET A 739 27.46 7.79 8.89
CA MET A 739 26.42 7.72 9.90
C MET A 739 26.06 9.11 10.45
#